data_c66273d471e80d4f262b9fb7a6c93b4f
#
_entry.id   c66273d471e80d4f262b9fb7a6c93b4f
#
_cell.length_a   1.000
_cell.length_b   1.000
_cell.length_c   1.000
_cell.angle_alpha   90.00
_cell.angle_beta   90.00
_cell.angle_gamma   90.00
#
_symmetry.space_group_name_H-M   'P 1'
#
loop_
_entity.id
_entity.type
_entity.pdbx_description
1 polymer ?
#
loop_
_entity_poly.entity_id
_entity_poly.type
_entity_poly.pdbx_seq_one_letter_code
_entity_poly.pdbx_strand_id
1 'polypeptide(L)'
;MPYRPVGRYVVGLALIAVFAVISTLLVFRALTRQEDDATVVGVAANQIQLSQRLSEDAADLAAGEMTASRIGSIERTIARLDAVHDGLRWGDPSLSLSGDNSREIDALLAAAEPDLEVVAEASEVILDAAKAGETPSAVAVADLESLTDRYEDSMAAVAFRYQTEAEARVHSLKRTQLAFLGLTIALLIFEMLFLFKPAVEKVQEAWAQRDRDHQSERAGDRKRLNYLAQYDPLTGLINRILFNDRLHSAITRARRDGGLVSLMFLDLDNFKAVNDHYGHVVGDELLKQVAARLTESVRESDTVARIGGDEFTVILEGAQRVEDAGHVATKILRALEVPYRVGTRELHITASIGISLYPVDGDNAEALLRDADIAMYSAKAAGANTYQYFTPELREQTSERLNLIDGLRRALEVGGELELWYQPKIDAAAGRTVGVEALCRWRHPEWGLIMPGRFIPIAEDTDLILPLGEWVLDEACRQIRHWNDNGLPGICVSVNVSSRQIRRGNLVESVSDALVRHEVPAKQLEIELTEGAVVHDTELARRTLERLRSMGVRVSIDDFGTGYSSLSYLRRLPLDSLKLDRAFVRDLLNDEDAVALSSSIISLAKNLRLDIVAEGVESAEQLMLLGELGCHKVQGFLLSHPLPPDDFAEFAQTLDLDALLTAAIAPPAPAPTF
;
A
#
# COMPACT_ATOMS: atom_id res chain seq x y z
N MET A 1 -12.21 -54.90 37.36
CA MET A 1 -11.25 -53.80 37.54
C MET A 1 -10.61 -53.47 36.18
N PRO A 2 -11.03 -52.44 35.52
CA PRO A 2 -10.34 -51.95 34.31
C PRO A 2 -10.15 -50.43 34.29
N TYR A 3 -9.41 -49.86 35.28
CA TYR A 3 -9.21 -48.39 35.31
C TYR A 3 -7.73 -47.94 35.25
N ARG A 4 -6.79 -48.87 34.95
CA ARG A 4 -5.36 -48.52 34.89
C ARG A 4 -4.81 -47.98 33.55
N PRO A 5 -5.42 -48.14 32.36
CA PRO A 5 -4.89 -47.56 31.12
C PRO A 5 -5.23 -46.07 30.96
N VAL A 6 -6.38 -45.60 31.47
CA VAL A 6 -6.85 -44.20 31.27
C VAL A 6 -5.88 -43.18 31.85
N GLY A 7 -5.28 -43.47 33.02
CA GLY A 7 -4.33 -42.54 33.67
C GLY A 7 -3.06 -42.25 32.85
N ARG A 8 -2.58 -43.21 32.04
CA ARG A 8 -1.39 -43.03 31.16
C ARG A 8 -1.70 -42.18 29.94
N TYR A 9 -2.92 -42.26 29.42
CA TYR A 9 -3.39 -41.40 28.32
C TYR A 9 -3.61 -39.96 28.77
N VAL A 10 -4.15 -39.80 29.99
CA VAL A 10 -4.38 -38.46 30.56
C VAL A 10 -3.04 -37.75 30.79
N VAL A 11 -2.01 -38.48 31.24
CA VAL A 11 -0.67 -37.89 31.43
C VAL A 11 -0.01 -37.52 30.12
N GLY A 12 -0.11 -38.35 29.07
CA GLY A 12 0.41 -38.05 27.76
C GLY A 12 -0.26 -36.83 27.13
N LEU A 13 -1.59 -36.80 27.09
CA LEU A 13 -2.37 -35.66 26.61
C LEU A 13 -2.11 -34.37 27.40
N ALA A 14 -1.94 -34.49 28.75
CA ALA A 14 -1.60 -33.35 29.57
C ALA A 14 -0.21 -32.79 29.27
N LEU A 15 0.76 -33.64 28.97
CA LEU A 15 2.09 -33.23 28.52
C LEU A 15 2.05 -32.51 27.20
N ILE A 16 1.32 -33.04 26.22
CA ILE A 16 1.13 -32.37 24.90
C ILE A 16 0.45 -31.02 25.06
N ALA A 17 -0.61 -30.97 25.89
CA ALA A 17 -1.32 -29.71 26.19
C ALA A 17 -0.41 -28.66 26.83
N VAL A 18 0.40 -29.10 27.80
CA VAL A 18 1.40 -28.20 28.45
C VAL A 18 2.43 -27.71 27.45
N PHE A 19 2.94 -28.60 26.59
CA PHE A 19 3.87 -28.19 25.53
C PHE A 19 3.24 -27.23 24.50
N ALA A 20 1.99 -27.48 24.10
CA ALA A 20 1.26 -26.60 23.21
C ALA A 20 1.02 -25.21 23.84
N VAL A 21 0.63 -25.17 25.12
CA VAL A 21 0.46 -23.90 25.85
C VAL A 21 1.77 -23.14 25.97
N ILE A 22 2.86 -23.85 26.34
CA ILE A 22 4.19 -23.22 26.41
C ILE A 22 4.62 -22.69 25.05
N SER A 23 4.42 -23.47 23.96
CA SER A 23 4.73 -23.05 22.60
C SER A 23 3.91 -21.82 22.19
N THR A 24 2.62 -21.80 22.50
CA THR A 24 1.73 -20.66 22.21
C THR A 24 2.11 -19.42 23.01
N LEU A 25 2.44 -19.58 24.29
CA LEU A 25 2.91 -18.48 25.15
C LEU A 25 4.25 -17.91 24.67
N LEU A 26 5.15 -18.77 24.18
CA LEU A 26 6.41 -18.35 23.59
C LEU A 26 6.19 -17.56 22.28
N VAL A 27 5.25 -18.02 21.45
CA VAL A 27 4.86 -17.29 20.20
C VAL A 27 4.23 -15.95 20.54
N PHE A 28 3.31 -15.91 21.49
CA PHE A 28 2.66 -14.68 21.89
C PHE A 28 3.64 -13.66 22.46
N ARG A 29 4.53 -14.10 23.35
CA ARG A 29 5.60 -13.27 23.89
C ARG A 29 6.58 -12.76 22.81
N ALA A 30 6.78 -13.57 21.77
CA ALA A 30 7.61 -13.22 20.64
C ALA A 30 6.99 -12.12 19.77
N LEU A 31 5.70 -12.25 19.48
CA LEU A 31 4.96 -11.27 18.68
C LEU A 31 4.90 -9.91 19.37
N THR A 32 4.61 -9.90 20.68
CA THR A 32 4.59 -8.65 21.46
C THR A 32 5.96 -7.96 21.43
N ARG A 33 7.04 -8.72 21.64
CA ARG A 33 8.39 -8.17 21.60
C ARG A 33 8.81 -7.69 20.19
N GLN A 34 8.29 -8.31 19.13
CA GLN A 34 8.56 -7.87 17.77
C GLN A 34 7.90 -6.51 17.46
N GLU A 35 6.72 -6.24 18.00
CA GLU A 35 6.07 -4.94 17.91
C GLU A 35 6.88 -3.87 18.68
N ASP A 36 7.34 -4.21 19.88
CA ASP A 36 8.18 -3.34 20.69
C ASP A 36 9.51 -3.04 19.97
N ASP A 37 10.16 -4.06 19.42
CA ASP A 37 11.43 -3.92 18.68
C ASP A 37 11.27 -3.00 17.45
N ALA A 38 10.17 -3.14 16.67
CA ALA A 38 9.91 -2.29 15.51
C ALA A 38 9.69 -0.82 15.89
N THR A 39 9.02 -0.58 17.01
CA THR A 39 8.81 0.76 17.55
C THR A 39 10.12 1.41 17.95
N VAL A 40 10.96 0.69 18.66
CA VAL A 40 12.25 1.20 19.14
C VAL A 40 13.19 1.52 17.98
N VAL A 41 13.27 0.64 16.96
CA VAL A 41 14.05 0.89 15.73
C VAL A 41 13.55 2.16 15.02
N GLY A 42 12.24 2.31 14.89
CA GLY A 42 11.64 3.50 14.26
C GLY A 42 11.93 4.79 15.01
N VAL A 43 11.86 4.76 16.35
CA VAL A 43 12.15 5.91 17.19
C VAL A 43 13.65 6.27 17.14
N ALA A 44 14.55 5.29 17.14
CA ALA A 44 15.98 5.52 17.00
C ALA A 44 16.33 6.14 15.64
N ALA A 45 15.72 5.64 14.54
CA ALA A 45 15.89 6.22 13.21
C ALA A 45 15.36 7.66 13.10
N ASN A 46 14.30 8.00 13.84
CA ASN A 46 13.74 9.36 13.85
C ASN A 46 14.67 10.39 14.52
N GLN A 47 15.62 9.97 15.36
CA GLN A 47 16.64 10.88 15.93
C GLN A 47 17.51 11.51 14.83
N ILE A 48 17.87 10.71 13.82
CA ILE A 48 18.65 11.20 12.67
C ILE A 48 17.89 12.30 11.93
N GLN A 49 16.58 12.10 11.67
CA GLN A 49 15.75 13.11 11.01
C GLN A 49 15.57 14.39 11.84
N LEU A 50 15.49 14.26 13.16
CA LEU A 50 15.40 15.40 14.06
C LEU A 50 16.71 16.20 14.07
N SER A 51 17.86 15.52 14.03
CA SER A 51 19.18 16.14 13.97
C SER A 51 19.36 16.95 12.67
N GLN A 52 19.05 16.36 11.51
CA GLN A 52 19.10 17.02 10.21
C GLN A 52 18.25 18.31 10.20
N ARG A 53 17.03 18.20 10.70
CA ARG A 53 16.14 19.34 10.82
C ARG A 53 16.67 20.47 11.69
N LEU A 54 17.37 20.11 12.78
CA LEU A 54 17.99 21.08 13.66
C LEU A 54 19.07 21.89 12.92
N SER A 55 19.89 21.20 12.12
CA SER A 55 20.93 21.80 11.29
C SER A 55 20.33 22.73 10.22
N GLU A 56 19.27 22.29 9.54
CA GLU A 56 18.54 23.08 8.53
C GLU A 56 17.95 24.36 9.16
N ASP A 57 17.24 24.22 10.28
CA ASP A 57 16.62 25.34 11.00
C ASP A 57 17.69 26.38 11.46
N ALA A 58 18.85 25.92 11.87
CA ALA A 58 19.97 26.77 12.27
C ALA A 58 20.59 27.51 11.07
N ALA A 59 20.77 26.85 9.93
CA ALA A 59 21.24 27.45 8.69
C ALA A 59 20.32 28.56 8.20
N ASP A 60 19.02 28.37 8.35
CA ASP A 60 17.99 29.33 7.99
C ASP A 60 18.03 30.58 8.86
N LEU A 61 18.26 30.47 10.18
CA LEU A 61 18.47 31.60 11.06
C LEU A 61 19.69 32.41 10.64
N ALA A 62 20.79 31.76 10.23
CA ALA A 62 21.99 32.42 9.74
C ALA A 62 21.78 33.14 8.39
N ALA A 63 20.85 32.64 7.56
CA ALA A 63 20.45 33.28 6.30
C ALA A 63 19.62 34.55 6.50
N GLY A 64 19.30 34.92 7.76
CA GLY A 64 18.60 36.15 8.12
C GLY A 64 17.09 36.01 8.29
N GLU A 65 16.56 34.78 8.25
CA GLU A 65 15.12 34.56 8.44
C GLU A 65 14.74 34.38 9.91
N MET A 66 14.97 35.44 10.69
CA MET A 66 14.78 35.51 12.14
C MET A 66 13.30 35.62 12.54
N THR A 67 12.58 34.52 12.53
CA THR A 67 11.18 34.47 12.97
C THR A 67 11.04 33.77 14.34
N ALA A 68 10.11 34.25 15.16
CA ALA A 68 9.81 33.62 16.46
C ALA A 68 9.38 32.15 16.30
N SER A 69 8.83 31.77 15.13
CA SER A 69 8.47 30.41 14.79
C SER A 69 9.69 29.50 14.66
N ARG A 70 10.76 29.94 14.01
CA ARG A 70 12.00 29.17 13.83
C ARG A 70 12.78 29.03 15.13
N ILE A 71 12.92 30.10 15.89
CA ILE A 71 13.53 30.03 17.21
C ILE A 71 12.83 28.97 18.07
N GLY A 72 11.48 29.00 18.10
CA GLY A 72 10.71 28.01 18.82
C GLY A 72 10.75 26.58 18.20
N SER A 73 11.14 26.41 16.92
CA SER A 73 11.39 25.09 16.32
C SER A 73 12.66 24.48 16.86
N ILE A 74 13.75 25.19 16.79
CA ILE A 74 15.04 24.71 17.30
C ILE A 74 14.87 24.28 18.76
N GLU A 75 14.23 25.12 19.61
CA GLU A 75 13.97 24.77 21.01
C GLU A 75 13.20 23.47 21.17
N ARG A 76 12.12 23.31 20.39
CA ARG A 76 11.32 22.09 20.44
C ARG A 76 12.07 20.87 19.88
N THR A 77 12.89 21.06 18.84
CA THR A 77 13.66 19.97 18.23
C THR A 77 14.73 19.48 19.19
N ILE A 78 15.46 20.39 19.87
CA ILE A 78 16.45 20.03 20.90
C ILE A 78 15.76 19.27 22.04
N ALA A 79 14.69 19.86 22.61
CA ALA A 79 13.95 19.20 23.70
C ALA A 79 13.40 17.84 23.29
N ARG A 80 13.05 17.65 22.03
CA ARG A 80 12.58 16.38 21.50
C ARG A 80 13.71 15.40 21.25
N LEU A 81 14.88 15.85 20.75
CA LEU A 81 16.07 15.03 20.62
C LEU A 81 16.49 14.46 21.98
N ASP A 82 16.55 15.31 22.99
CA ASP A 82 16.90 14.96 24.35
C ASP A 82 15.87 13.97 24.96
N ALA A 83 14.58 14.31 24.92
CA ALA A 83 13.52 13.49 25.44
C ALA A 83 13.44 12.10 24.76
N VAL A 84 13.68 12.03 23.44
CA VAL A 84 13.69 10.75 22.73
C VAL A 84 14.96 9.97 23.01
N HIS A 85 16.12 10.62 23.15
CA HIS A 85 17.37 9.99 23.54
C HIS A 85 17.25 9.35 24.93
N ASP A 86 16.74 10.13 25.89
CA ASP A 86 16.45 9.65 27.24
C ASP A 86 15.42 8.51 27.23
N GLY A 87 14.37 8.66 26.42
CA GLY A 87 13.36 7.61 26.25
C GLY A 87 13.93 6.30 25.70
N LEU A 88 14.87 6.38 24.74
CA LEU A 88 15.58 5.19 24.23
C LEU A 88 16.45 4.56 25.31
N ARG A 89 17.07 5.36 26.15
CA ARG A 89 18.00 4.89 27.19
C ARG A 89 17.30 4.38 28.44
N TRP A 90 16.33 5.13 28.96
CA TRP A 90 15.70 4.89 30.26
C TRP A 90 14.26 4.38 30.17
N GLY A 91 13.70 4.40 28.98
CA GLY A 91 12.30 4.09 28.73
C GLY A 91 11.38 5.32 28.81
N ASP A 92 10.41 5.36 27.94
CA ASP A 92 9.32 6.36 27.97
C ASP A 92 8.00 5.72 27.53
N PRO A 93 7.03 5.57 28.44
CA PRO A 93 5.73 5.00 28.09
C PRO A 93 4.95 5.80 27.05
N SER A 94 5.18 7.11 26.94
CA SER A 94 4.51 7.96 25.94
C SER A 94 5.00 7.68 24.51
N LEU A 95 6.22 7.19 24.38
CA LEU A 95 6.86 6.77 23.12
C LEU A 95 6.82 5.24 22.95
N SER A 96 6.19 4.52 23.87
CA SER A 96 6.16 3.06 23.90
C SER A 96 7.55 2.43 23.98
N LEU A 97 8.49 3.07 24.68
CA LEU A 97 9.85 2.59 24.88
C LEU A 97 10.00 1.96 26.27
N SER A 98 10.53 0.74 26.32
CA SER A 98 10.73 0.01 27.58
C SER A 98 12.01 0.42 28.32
N GLY A 99 13.01 0.90 27.61
CA GLY A 99 14.35 1.14 28.14
C GLY A 99 15.15 -0.13 28.46
N ASP A 100 14.63 -1.30 28.10
CA ASP A 100 15.29 -2.61 28.29
C ASP A 100 16.35 -2.85 27.20
N ASN A 101 17.46 -2.13 27.29
CA ASN A 101 18.52 -2.20 26.30
C ASN A 101 19.53 -3.32 26.58
N SER A 102 20.19 -3.79 25.53
CA SER A 102 21.39 -4.61 25.71
C SER A 102 22.56 -3.73 26.18
N ARG A 103 23.58 -4.36 26.77
CA ARG A 103 24.80 -3.65 27.19
C ARG A 103 25.47 -2.92 26.02
N GLU A 104 25.35 -3.45 24.80
CA GLU A 104 25.94 -2.86 23.62
C GLU A 104 25.15 -1.64 23.13
N ILE A 105 23.83 -1.72 23.20
CA ILE A 105 22.96 -0.58 22.90
C ILE A 105 23.13 0.52 23.95
N ASP A 106 23.15 0.17 25.24
CA ASP A 106 23.42 1.13 26.29
C ASP A 106 24.78 1.82 26.13
N ALA A 107 25.79 1.07 25.70
CA ALA A 107 27.11 1.64 25.44
C ALA A 107 27.09 2.59 24.23
N LEU A 108 26.35 2.27 23.17
CA LEU A 108 26.21 3.11 22.00
C LEU A 108 25.40 4.38 22.32
N LEU A 109 24.30 4.27 23.06
CA LEU A 109 23.54 5.42 23.53
C LEU A 109 24.35 6.30 24.46
N ALA A 110 25.10 5.71 25.41
CA ALA A 110 26.00 6.45 26.28
C ALA A 110 27.16 7.12 25.51
N ALA A 111 27.58 6.54 24.38
CA ALA A 111 28.59 7.15 23.51
C ALA A 111 28.02 8.28 22.66
N ALA A 112 26.75 8.22 22.32
CA ALA A 112 26.03 9.29 21.57
C ALA A 112 25.62 10.46 22.46
N GLU A 113 25.49 10.28 23.79
CA GLU A 113 25.07 11.32 24.74
C GLU A 113 25.99 12.56 24.74
N PRO A 114 27.34 12.43 24.75
CA PRO A 114 28.23 13.58 24.64
C PRO A 114 28.07 14.33 23.30
N ASP A 115 27.78 13.62 22.21
CA ASP A 115 27.53 14.26 20.92
C ASP A 115 26.22 15.05 20.96
N LEU A 116 25.18 14.53 21.61
CA LEU A 116 23.91 15.22 21.82
C LEU A 116 24.07 16.46 22.71
N GLU A 117 24.82 16.33 23.83
CA GLU A 117 25.09 17.47 24.72
C GLU A 117 25.77 18.63 23.96
N VAL A 118 26.77 18.30 23.15
CA VAL A 118 27.51 19.33 22.37
C VAL A 118 26.62 19.91 21.25
N VAL A 119 25.76 19.12 20.64
CA VAL A 119 24.74 19.60 19.68
C VAL A 119 23.78 20.56 20.38
N ALA A 120 23.32 20.24 21.60
CA ALA A 120 22.43 21.08 22.37
C ALA A 120 23.13 22.40 22.74
N GLU A 121 24.35 22.35 23.26
CA GLU A 121 25.16 23.54 23.61
C GLU A 121 25.42 24.45 22.39
N ALA A 122 25.81 23.84 21.24
CA ALA A 122 26.02 24.59 20.02
C ALA A 122 24.72 25.27 19.51
N SER A 123 23.61 24.55 19.67
CA SER A 123 22.29 25.06 19.31
C SER A 123 21.85 26.23 20.23
N GLU A 124 22.15 26.14 21.52
CA GLU A 124 21.88 27.25 22.47
C GLU A 124 22.64 28.54 22.09
N VAL A 125 23.89 28.44 21.64
CA VAL A 125 24.66 29.56 21.15
C VAL A 125 23.98 30.22 19.95
N ILE A 126 23.43 29.44 19.04
CA ILE A 126 22.68 29.93 17.89
C ILE A 126 21.36 30.57 18.32
N LEU A 127 20.66 29.94 19.28
CA LEU A 127 19.41 30.40 19.84
C LEU A 127 19.58 31.73 20.60
N ASP A 128 20.64 31.86 21.39
CA ASP A 128 20.92 33.05 22.15
C ASP A 128 21.20 34.25 21.25
N ALA A 129 21.99 34.05 20.19
CA ALA A 129 22.22 35.04 19.15
C ALA A 129 20.88 35.44 18.49
N ALA A 130 20.08 34.45 18.08
CA ALA A 130 18.79 34.71 17.45
C ALA A 130 17.78 35.39 18.37
N LYS A 131 17.74 35.06 19.66
CA LYS A 131 16.89 35.70 20.68
C LYS A 131 17.34 37.13 20.98
N ALA A 132 18.64 37.42 20.86
CA ALA A 132 19.19 38.75 20.98
C ALA A 132 18.92 39.63 19.74
N GLY A 133 18.33 39.07 18.69
CA GLY A 133 18.10 39.76 17.42
C GLY A 133 19.35 39.84 16.54
N GLU A 134 20.38 39.06 16.84
CA GLU A 134 21.64 38.97 16.09
C GLU A 134 21.62 37.76 15.18
N THR A 135 22.10 37.92 13.95
CA THR A 135 22.22 36.80 13.02
C THR A 135 23.31 35.83 13.50
N PRO A 136 23.00 34.56 13.72
CA PRO A 136 24.02 33.56 14.09
C PRO A 136 25.19 33.56 13.11
N SER A 137 26.39 33.38 13.63
CA SER A 137 27.58 33.34 12.75
C SER A 137 27.59 32.12 11.85
N ALA A 138 28.04 32.29 10.62
CA ALA A 138 28.19 31.16 9.69
C ALA A 138 29.14 30.06 10.24
N VAL A 139 30.07 30.40 11.11
CA VAL A 139 30.98 29.47 11.78
C VAL A 139 30.20 28.66 12.81
N ALA A 140 29.35 29.28 13.63
CA ALA A 140 28.55 28.55 14.62
C ALA A 140 27.56 27.56 13.97
N VAL A 141 27.04 27.93 12.81
CA VAL A 141 26.14 27.05 12.05
C VAL A 141 26.91 25.87 11.41
N ALA A 142 28.09 26.13 10.82
CA ALA A 142 28.94 25.08 10.26
C ALA A 142 29.47 24.13 11.38
N ASP A 143 29.74 24.67 12.56
CA ASP A 143 30.12 23.87 13.72
C ASP A 143 28.93 22.98 14.15
N LEU A 144 27.71 23.52 14.23
CA LEU A 144 26.52 22.73 14.54
C LEU A 144 26.27 21.64 13.51
N GLU A 145 26.38 21.93 12.21
CA GLU A 145 26.25 20.94 11.13
C GLU A 145 27.24 19.78 11.29
N SER A 146 28.50 20.10 11.57
CA SER A 146 29.51 19.07 11.85
C SER A 146 29.21 18.23 13.11
N LEU A 147 28.59 18.84 14.12
CA LEU A 147 28.21 18.18 15.37
C LEU A 147 26.98 17.29 15.19
N THR A 148 25.99 17.79 14.44
CA THR A 148 24.82 16.99 14.08
C THR A 148 25.17 15.79 13.21
N ASP A 149 26.07 15.93 12.23
CA ASP A 149 26.60 14.81 11.44
C ASP A 149 27.21 13.70 12.34
N ARG A 150 27.99 14.10 13.35
CA ARG A 150 28.59 13.14 14.30
C ARG A 150 27.52 12.43 15.14
N TYR A 151 26.53 13.18 15.62
CA TYR A 151 25.41 12.59 16.36
C TYR A 151 24.59 11.66 15.49
N GLU A 152 24.39 12.00 14.22
CA GLU A 152 23.71 11.14 13.24
C GLU A 152 24.44 9.81 13.02
N ASP A 153 25.76 9.87 12.84
CA ASP A 153 26.60 8.67 12.73
C ASP A 153 26.48 7.79 13.99
N SER A 154 26.50 8.42 15.17
CA SER A 154 26.33 7.72 16.46
C SER A 154 24.94 7.08 16.57
N MET A 155 23.88 7.81 16.20
CA MET A 155 22.51 7.28 16.22
C MET A 155 22.24 6.27 15.11
N ALA A 156 22.90 6.38 13.96
CA ALA A 156 22.85 5.35 12.92
C ALA A 156 23.40 4.01 13.42
N ALA A 157 24.50 4.05 14.19
CA ALA A 157 25.03 2.85 14.83
C ALA A 157 24.06 2.26 15.87
N VAL A 158 23.38 3.10 16.64
CA VAL A 158 22.35 2.68 17.60
C VAL A 158 21.17 2.02 16.86
N ALA A 159 20.63 2.66 15.83
CA ALA A 159 19.50 2.14 15.05
C ALA A 159 19.88 0.81 14.37
N PHE A 160 21.05 0.72 13.77
CA PHE A 160 21.57 -0.51 13.17
C PHE A 160 21.73 -1.63 14.20
N ARG A 161 22.19 -1.30 15.42
CA ARG A 161 22.33 -2.29 16.49
C ARG A 161 20.99 -2.81 16.98
N TYR A 162 20.00 -1.93 17.19
CA TYR A 162 18.65 -2.34 17.50
C TYR A 162 18.07 -3.28 16.45
N GLN A 163 18.24 -2.93 15.16
CA GLN A 163 17.80 -3.79 14.06
C GLN A 163 18.47 -5.16 14.08
N THR A 164 19.80 -5.18 14.25
CA THR A 164 20.58 -6.44 14.27
C THR A 164 20.16 -7.34 15.42
N GLU A 165 19.91 -6.76 16.58
CA GLU A 165 19.45 -7.53 17.75
C GLU A 165 18.01 -8.02 17.60
N ALA A 166 17.13 -7.21 17.00
CA ALA A 166 15.79 -7.63 16.65
C ALA A 166 15.79 -8.83 15.69
N GLU A 167 16.62 -8.78 14.65
CA GLU A 167 16.79 -9.89 13.70
C GLU A 167 17.36 -11.14 14.38
N ALA A 168 18.37 -10.98 15.25
CA ALA A 168 18.97 -12.09 15.99
C ALA A 168 17.95 -12.74 16.95
N ARG A 169 17.10 -11.93 17.61
CA ARG A 169 15.99 -12.42 18.46
C ARG A 169 15.00 -13.24 17.64
N VAL A 170 14.59 -12.76 16.46
CA VAL A 170 13.70 -13.51 15.55
C VAL A 170 14.32 -14.84 15.13
N HIS A 171 15.62 -14.84 14.80
CA HIS A 171 16.32 -16.08 14.43
C HIS A 171 16.43 -17.07 15.59
N SER A 172 16.71 -16.60 16.80
CA SER A 172 16.78 -17.46 17.99
C SER A 172 15.42 -18.07 18.31
N LEU A 173 14.33 -17.29 18.15
CA LEU A 173 12.96 -17.74 18.31
C LEU A 173 12.58 -18.82 17.31
N LYS A 174 12.92 -18.63 16.04
CA LYS A 174 12.70 -19.65 14.99
C LYS A 174 13.39 -20.97 15.32
N ARG A 175 14.65 -20.92 15.83
CA ARG A 175 15.36 -22.14 16.25
C ARG A 175 14.67 -22.81 17.43
N THR A 176 14.26 -22.04 18.43
CA THR A 176 13.54 -22.54 19.61
C THR A 176 12.20 -23.15 19.20
N GLN A 177 11.44 -22.52 18.30
CA GLN A 177 10.20 -23.05 17.75
C GLN A 177 10.42 -24.38 16.99
N LEU A 178 11.46 -24.45 16.15
CA LEU A 178 11.80 -25.67 15.43
C LEU A 178 12.19 -26.80 16.40
N ALA A 179 12.93 -26.48 17.47
CA ALA A 179 13.30 -27.47 18.50
C ALA A 179 12.05 -27.98 19.25
N PHE A 180 11.15 -27.07 19.65
CA PHE A 180 9.86 -27.45 20.29
C PHE A 180 8.98 -28.23 19.32
N LEU A 181 8.90 -27.85 18.05
CA LEU A 181 8.18 -28.60 17.02
C LEU A 181 8.77 -30.01 16.87
N GLY A 182 10.10 -30.12 16.75
CA GLY A 182 10.79 -31.40 16.66
C GLY A 182 10.53 -32.30 17.88
N LEU A 183 10.60 -31.72 19.07
CA LEU A 183 10.32 -32.43 20.32
C LEU A 183 8.84 -32.87 20.42
N THR A 184 7.93 -32.00 19.98
CA THR A 184 6.49 -32.31 19.95
C THR A 184 6.20 -33.46 18.97
N ILE A 185 6.82 -33.44 17.78
CA ILE A 185 6.72 -34.51 16.79
C ILE A 185 7.32 -35.80 17.36
N ALA A 186 8.49 -35.75 17.98
CA ALA A 186 9.13 -36.90 18.60
C ALA A 186 8.25 -37.51 19.73
N LEU A 187 7.62 -36.66 20.53
CA LEU A 187 6.70 -37.08 21.61
C LEU A 187 5.45 -37.74 21.03
N LEU A 188 4.87 -37.16 19.97
CA LEU A 188 3.73 -37.74 19.27
C LEU A 188 4.05 -39.11 18.64
N ILE A 189 5.25 -39.25 18.05
CA ILE A 189 5.73 -40.54 17.47
C ILE A 189 5.94 -41.55 18.61
N PHE A 190 6.53 -41.13 19.73
CA PHE A 190 6.72 -41.98 20.89
C PHE A 190 5.39 -42.46 21.45
N GLU A 191 4.42 -41.56 21.63
CA GLU A 191 3.08 -41.91 22.10
C GLU A 191 2.38 -42.85 21.14
N MET A 192 2.51 -42.59 19.82
CA MET A 192 1.93 -43.46 18.79
C MET A 192 2.50 -44.90 18.87
N LEU A 193 3.81 -45.03 19.06
CA LEU A 193 4.48 -46.34 19.07
C LEU A 193 4.28 -47.11 20.38
N PHE A 194 4.34 -46.43 21.52
CA PHE A 194 4.37 -47.12 22.86
C PHE A 194 3.05 -47.12 23.61
N LEU A 195 2.15 -46.13 23.33
CA LEU A 195 0.85 -46.08 23.97
C LEU A 195 -0.28 -46.58 23.04
N PHE A 196 -0.28 -46.09 21.78
CA PHE A 196 -1.37 -46.41 20.87
C PHE A 196 -1.24 -47.82 20.26
N LYS A 197 -0.01 -48.23 19.88
CA LYS A 197 0.18 -49.53 19.27
C LYS A 197 -0.33 -50.74 20.06
N PRO A 198 -0.02 -50.86 21.38
CA PRO A 198 -0.56 -51.94 22.22
C PRO A 198 -2.06 -51.79 22.48
N ALA A 199 -2.60 -50.57 22.46
CA ALA A 199 -4.04 -50.33 22.66
C ALA A 199 -4.82 -50.71 21.35
N VAL A 200 -4.23 -50.39 20.21
CA VAL A 200 -4.79 -50.76 18.91
C VAL A 200 -4.80 -52.28 18.74
N GLU A 201 -3.74 -53.00 19.14
CA GLU A 201 -3.69 -54.47 19.09
C GLU A 201 -4.76 -55.11 19.98
N LYS A 202 -5.00 -54.61 21.21
CA LYS A 202 -6.10 -55.07 22.07
C LYS A 202 -7.48 -54.67 21.54
N VAL A 203 -7.60 -53.51 20.87
CA VAL A 203 -8.84 -53.10 20.22
C VAL A 203 -9.06 -53.95 18.96
N GLN A 204 -8.02 -54.30 18.22
CA GLN A 204 -8.12 -55.21 17.09
C GLN A 204 -8.57 -56.60 17.48
N GLU A 205 -8.08 -57.15 18.59
CA GLU A 205 -8.57 -58.42 19.12
C GLU A 205 -10.05 -58.38 19.55
N ALA A 206 -10.46 -57.26 20.16
CA ALA A 206 -11.87 -57.01 20.52
C ALA A 206 -12.74 -56.73 19.27
N TRP A 207 -12.17 -56.15 18.23
CA TRP A 207 -12.84 -55.86 16.97
C TRP A 207 -12.98 -57.09 16.06
N ALA A 208 -12.01 -58.01 16.08
CA ALA A 208 -12.09 -59.26 15.36
C ALA A 208 -13.26 -60.17 15.84
N GLN A 209 -13.68 -59.94 17.08
CA GLN A 209 -14.86 -60.64 17.64
C GLN A 209 -16.18 -59.92 17.34
N ARG A 210 -16.12 -58.59 17.05
CA ARG A 210 -17.29 -57.76 16.72
C ARG A 210 -17.53 -57.65 15.20
N ASP A 211 -16.56 -58.07 14.40
CA ASP A 211 -16.55 -57.89 12.95
C ASP A 211 -17.54 -58.78 12.16
N ARG A 212 -18.23 -59.70 12.84
CA ARG A 212 -19.27 -60.52 12.19
C ARG A 212 -20.65 -59.82 12.12
N ASP A 213 -20.87 -58.80 12.98
CA ASP A 213 -22.17 -58.09 13.04
C ASP A 213 -22.21 -56.72 12.30
N HIS A 214 -21.05 -56.20 11.88
CA HIS A 214 -20.94 -54.81 11.35
C HIS A 214 -20.54 -54.70 9.86
N GLN A 215 -20.64 -55.76 9.04
CA GLN A 215 -20.30 -55.66 7.61
C GLN A 215 -21.20 -54.72 6.80
N SER A 216 -22.42 -54.41 7.28
CA SER A 216 -23.33 -53.50 6.59
C SER A 216 -23.03 -52.00 6.91
N GLU A 217 -22.54 -51.68 8.12
CA GLU A 217 -22.17 -50.30 8.50
C GLU A 217 -20.84 -49.86 7.85
N ARG A 218 -19.90 -50.79 7.69
CA ARG A 218 -18.58 -50.54 7.07
C ARG A 218 -18.65 -50.07 5.63
N ALA A 219 -19.66 -50.51 4.88
CA ALA A 219 -19.87 -50.05 3.50
C ALA A 219 -20.32 -48.57 3.42
N GLY A 220 -21.05 -48.10 4.43
CA GLY A 220 -21.47 -46.71 4.57
C GLY A 220 -20.31 -45.75 4.92
N ASP A 221 -19.52 -46.14 5.94
CA ASP A 221 -18.40 -45.35 6.41
C ASP A 221 -17.27 -45.24 5.40
N ARG A 222 -16.98 -46.35 4.67
CA ARG A 222 -15.99 -46.34 3.59
C ARG A 222 -16.42 -45.45 2.42
N LYS A 223 -17.73 -45.45 2.11
CA LYS A 223 -18.28 -44.51 1.13
C LYS A 223 -18.17 -43.06 1.62
N ARG A 224 -18.41 -42.80 2.90
CA ARG A 224 -18.35 -41.48 3.50
C ARG A 224 -16.89 -40.98 3.60
N LEU A 225 -15.93 -41.80 3.99
CA LEU A 225 -14.50 -41.47 3.99
C LEU A 225 -13.98 -41.20 2.58
N ASN A 226 -14.37 -42.05 1.60
CA ASN A 226 -14.03 -41.79 0.20
C ASN A 226 -14.67 -40.50 -0.33
N TYR A 227 -15.89 -40.20 0.09
CA TYR A 227 -16.55 -38.96 -0.27
C TYR A 227 -15.81 -37.76 0.31
N LEU A 228 -15.48 -37.77 1.61
CA LEU A 228 -14.72 -36.69 2.26
C LEU A 228 -13.30 -36.53 1.74
N ALA A 229 -12.68 -37.62 1.24
CA ALA A 229 -11.37 -37.58 0.61
C ALA A 229 -11.40 -36.91 -0.79
N GLN A 230 -12.56 -36.84 -1.42
CA GLN A 230 -12.71 -36.42 -2.83
C GLN A 230 -13.59 -35.14 -2.99
N TYR A 231 -14.43 -34.85 -2.02
CA TYR A 231 -15.39 -33.75 -2.09
C TYR A 231 -15.18 -32.73 -0.96
N ASP A 232 -15.46 -31.45 -1.25
CA ASP A 232 -15.51 -30.39 -0.25
C ASP A 232 -16.74 -30.55 0.64
N PRO A 233 -16.59 -30.65 1.97
CA PRO A 233 -17.71 -30.96 2.85
C PRO A 233 -18.70 -29.80 2.99
N LEU A 234 -18.32 -28.58 2.66
CA LEU A 234 -19.17 -27.39 2.74
C LEU A 234 -20.07 -27.27 1.53
N THR A 235 -19.48 -27.38 0.34
CA THR A 235 -20.18 -27.09 -0.93
C THR A 235 -20.65 -28.34 -1.67
N GLY A 236 -20.09 -29.51 -1.33
CA GLY A 236 -20.37 -30.78 -2.04
C GLY A 236 -19.67 -30.87 -3.40
N LEU A 237 -18.94 -29.87 -3.82
CA LEU A 237 -18.11 -29.93 -5.03
C LEU A 237 -16.92 -30.86 -4.84
N ILE A 238 -16.26 -31.26 -5.93
CA ILE A 238 -15.00 -31.98 -5.80
C ILE A 238 -13.95 -31.06 -5.15
N ASN A 239 -13.11 -31.70 -4.32
CA ASN A 239 -12.02 -31.03 -3.67
C ASN A 239 -10.76 -30.97 -4.56
N ARG A 240 -9.69 -30.32 -4.07
CA ARG A 240 -8.41 -30.16 -4.76
C ARG A 240 -7.79 -31.50 -5.22
N ILE A 241 -7.98 -32.58 -4.44
CA ILE A 241 -7.38 -33.88 -4.76
C ILE A 241 -8.05 -34.48 -6.00
N LEU A 242 -9.38 -34.58 -5.97
CA LEU A 242 -10.12 -35.14 -7.12
C LEU A 242 -10.06 -34.21 -8.33
N PHE A 243 -10.00 -32.89 -8.13
CA PHE A 243 -9.81 -31.93 -9.19
C PHE A 243 -8.49 -32.18 -9.96
N ASN A 244 -7.37 -32.34 -9.24
CA ASN A 244 -6.07 -32.62 -9.88
C ASN A 244 -6.12 -33.92 -10.71
N ASP A 245 -6.75 -34.97 -10.19
CA ASP A 245 -6.93 -36.24 -10.93
C ASP A 245 -7.76 -36.03 -12.19
N ARG A 246 -8.85 -35.28 -12.10
CA ARG A 246 -9.70 -34.95 -13.24
C ARG A 246 -8.97 -34.12 -14.29
N LEU A 247 -8.21 -33.10 -13.89
CA LEU A 247 -7.44 -32.28 -14.80
C LEU A 247 -6.36 -33.06 -15.53
N HIS A 248 -5.60 -33.93 -14.82
CA HIS A 248 -4.63 -34.83 -15.44
C HIS A 248 -5.29 -35.79 -16.44
N SER A 249 -6.46 -36.30 -16.08
CA SER A 249 -7.23 -37.19 -16.95
C SER A 249 -7.74 -36.47 -18.20
N ALA A 250 -8.21 -35.21 -18.06
CA ALA A 250 -8.67 -34.40 -19.18
C ALA A 250 -7.52 -34.05 -20.14
N ILE A 251 -6.36 -33.66 -19.61
CA ILE A 251 -5.16 -33.39 -20.41
C ILE A 251 -4.70 -34.63 -21.15
N THR A 252 -4.71 -35.80 -20.47
CA THR A 252 -4.30 -37.09 -21.09
C THR A 252 -5.23 -37.46 -22.23
N ARG A 253 -6.55 -37.26 -22.08
CA ARG A 253 -7.54 -37.47 -23.16
C ARG A 253 -7.30 -36.52 -24.32
N ALA A 254 -7.18 -35.21 -24.01
CA ALA A 254 -6.96 -34.19 -25.03
C ALA A 254 -5.65 -34.41 -25.80
N ARG A 255 -4.58 -34.85 -25.13
CA ARG A 255 -3.31 -35.19 -25.77
C ARG A 255 -3.47 -36.32 -26.82
N ARG A 256 -4.29 -37.30 -26.51
CA ARG A 256 -4.53 -38.42 -27.42
C ARG A 256 -5.45 -38.06 -28.58
N ASP A 257 -6.47 -37.29 -28.31
CA ASP A 257 -7.56 -37.01 -29.24
C ASP A 257 -7.34 -35.68 -30.01
N GLY A 258 -6.28 -34.95 -29.71
CA GLY A 258 -5.96 -33.64 -30.31
C GLY A 258 -6.93 -32.51 -29.91
N GLY A 259 -7.55 -32.64 -28.73
CA GLY A 259 -8.55 -31.69 -28.25
C GLY A 259 -7.99 -30.54 -27.40
N LEU A 260 -8.87 -29.59 -27.07
CA LEU A 260 -8.60 -28.49 -26.15
C LEU A 260 -9.18 -28.84 -24.76
N VAL A 261 -8.46 -28.42 -23.69
CA VAL A 261 -8.97 -28.35 -22.33
C VAL A 261 -8.81 -26.90 -21.85
N SER A 262 -9.90 -26.34 -21.37
CA SER A 262 -9.83 -25.01 -20.76
C SER A 262 -9.96 -25.15 -19.25
N LEU A 263 -9.02 -24.58 -18.54
CA LEU A 263 -9.05 -24.47 -17.09
C LEU A 263 -9.41 -23.03 -16.70
N MET A 264 -10.43 -22.89 -15.87
CA MET A 264 -10.76 -21.62 -15.24
C MET A 264 -10.41 -21.66 -13.76
N PHE A 265 -9.75 -20.64 -13.28
CA PHE A 265 -9.52 -20.40 -11.86
C PHE A 265 -10.34 -19.16 -11.46
N LEU A 266 -11.17 -19.31 -10.44
CA LEU A 266 -12.12 -18.28 -10.01
C LEU A 266 -11.88 -17.95 -8.55
N ASP A 267 -12.00 -16.65 -8.22
CA ASP A 267 -11.95 -16.15 -6.85
C ASP A 267 -13.09 -15.13 -6.65
N LEU A 268 -13.75 -15.18 -5.48
CA LEU A 268 -14.85 -14.30 -5.16
C LEU A 268 -14.32 -12.93 -4.70
N ASP A 269 -14.70 -11.88 -5.41
CA ASP A 269 -14.23 -10.53 -5.13
C ASP A 269 -14.74 -10.04 -3.76
N ASN A 270 -13.82 -9.59 -2.90
CA ASN A 270 -14.13 -9.07 -1.57
C ASN A 270 -14.85 -10.05 -0.61
N PHE A 271 -14.75 -11.37 -0.80
CA PHE A 271 -15.39 -12.36 0.08
C PHE A 271 -14.95 -12.22 1.55
N LYS A 272 -13.69 -11.86 1.78
CA LYS A 272 -13.18 -11.58 3.14
C LYS A 272 -14.01 -10.50 3.84
N ALA A 273 -14.38 -9.43 3.14
CA ALA A 273 -15.20 -8.36 3.70
C ALA A 273 -16.60 -8.85 4.12
N VAL A 274 -17.17 -9.81 3.38
CA VAL A 274 -18.43 -10.46 3.76
C VAL A 274 -18.26 -11.23 5.07
N ASN A 275 -17.18 -12.01 5.21
CA ASN A 275 -16.87 -12.73 6.44
C ASN A 275 -16.64 -11.79 7.63
N ASP A 276 -15.86 -10.73 7.42
CA ASP A 276 -15.50 -9.77 8.46
C ASP A 276 -16.74 -8.97 8.94
N HIS A 277 -17.68 -8.68 8.04
CA HIS A 277 -18.87 -7.90 8.37
C HIS A 277 -20.05 -8.73 8.86
N TYR A 278 -20.28 -9.92 8.29
CA TYR A 278 -21.47 -10.73 8.54
C TYR A 278 -21.19 -12.05 9.27
N GLY A 279 -19.92 -12.40 9.45
CA GLY A 279 -19.46 -13.64 10.09
C GLY A 279 -19.40 -14.83 9.14
N HIS A 280 -18.55 -15.82 9.52
CA HIS A 280 -18.26 -16.99 8.69
C HIS A 280 -19.49 -17.85 8.34
N VAL A 281 -20.51 -17.89 9.19
CA VAL A 281 -21.75 -18.66 8.91
C VAL A 281 -22.47 -18.13 7.68
N VAL A 282 -22.49 -16.79 7.50
CA VAL A 282 -23.07 -16.15 6.32
C VAL A 282 -22.18 -16.41 5.09
N GLY A 283 -20.87 -16.34 5.25
CA GLY A 283 -19.92 -16.68 4.18
C GLY A 283 -20.04 -18.13 3.72
N ASP A 284 -20.20 -19.08 4.64
CA ASP A 284 -20.39 -20.50 4.32
C ASP A 284 -21.66 -20.74 3.51
N GLU A 285 -22.76 -20.07 3.86
CA GLU A 285 -24.02 -20.18 3.13
C GLU A 285 -23.92 -19.54 1.73
N LEU A 286 -23.20 -18.43 1.62
CA LEU A 286 -22.90 -17.79 0.35
C LEU A 286 -22.08 -18.74 -0.55
N LEU A 287 -21.04 -19.40 -0.04
CA LEU A 287 -20.21 -20.35 -0.78
C LEU A 287 -21.02 -21.52 -1.31
N LYS A 288 -22.02 -22.04 -0.57
CA LYS A 288 -22.93 -23.09 -1.04
C LYS A 288 -23.77 -22.62 -2.23
N GLN A 289 -24.29 -21.40 -2.16
CA GLN A 289 -25.10 -20.84 -3.25
C GLN A 289 -24.24 -20.54 -4.48
N VAL A 290 -22.99 -20.06 -4.29
CA VAL A 290 -22.02 -19.92 -5.38
C VAL A 290 -21.74 -21.25 -6.06
N ALA A 291 -21.48 -22.30 -5.28
CA ALA A 291 -21.24 -23.64 -5.79
C ALA A 291 -22.41 -24.17 -6.66
N ALA A 292 -23.63 -23.94 -6.20
CA ALA A 292 -24.84 -24.32 -6.96
C ALA A 292 -24.92 -23.55 -8.29
N ARG A 293 -24.73 -22.24 -8.28
CA ARG A 293 -24.77 -21.42 -9.51
C ARG A 293 -23.66 -21.78 -10.49
N LEU A 294 -22.46 -22.07 -10.00
CA LEU A 294 -21.35 -22.54 -10.84
C LEU A 294 -21.72 -23.85 -11.53
N THR A 295 -22.27 -24.81 -10.79
CA THR A 295 -22.68 -26.10 -11.33
C THR A 295 -23.78 -25.96 -12.37
N GLU A 296 -24.76 -25.06 -12.17
CA GLU A 296 -25.84 -24.80 -13.13
C GLU A 296 -25.35 -24.03 -14.37
N SER A 297 -24.20 -23.36 -14.26
CA SER A 297 -23.63 -22.55 -15.35
C SER A 297 -22.84 -23.37 -16.36
N VAL A 298 -22.43 -24.57 -16.02
CA VAL A 298 -21.61 -25.46 -16.87
C VAL A 298 -22.39 -26.70 -17.30
N ARG A 299 -21.83 -27.54 -18.18
CA ARG A 299 -22.42 -28.81 -18.63
C ARG A 299 -22.10 -29.91 -17.66
N GLU A 300 -22.84 -30.98 -17.69
CA GLU A 300 -22.59 -32.20 -16.89
C GLU A 300 -21.23 -32.85 -17.18
N SER A 301 -20.71 -32.67 -18.40
CA SER A 301 -19.36 -33.10 -18.79
C SER A 301 -18.24 -32.30 -18.17
N ASP A 302 -18.53 -31.05 -17.74
CA ASP A 302 -17.54 -30.16 -17.18
C ASP A 302 -17.37 -30.42 -15.68
N THR A 303 -16.22 -30.10 -15.17
CA THR A 303 -15.89 -30.34 -13.77
C THR A 303 -15.81 -29.03 -13.00
N VAL A 304 -16.59 -28.91 -11.93
CA VAL A 304 -16.52 -27.77 -10.99
C VAL A 304 -15.92 -28.25 -9.68
N ALA A 305 -14.94 -27.51 -9.16
CA ALA A 305 -14.27 -27.83 -7.91
C ALA A 305 -14.13 -26.61 -7.01
N ARG A 306 -13.97 -26.85 -5.70
CA ARG A 306 -13.52 -25.85 -4.74
C ARG A 306 -12.14 -26.23 -4.25
N ILE A 307 -11.18 -25.32 -4.42
CA ILE A 307 -9.77 -25.57 -4.07
C ILE A 307 -9.50 -25.22 -2.61
N GLY A 308 -10.16 -24.18 -2.11
CA GLY A 308 -10.08 -23.74 -0.72
C GLY A 308 -10.61 -22.32 -0.56
N GLY A 309 -11.01 -21.91 0.64
CA GLY A 309 -11.49 -20.53 0.88
C GLY A 309 -12.63 -20.11 -0.06
N ASP A 310 -12.39 -19.09 -0.84
CA ASP A 310 -13.24 -18.49 -1.88
C ASP A 310 -12.82 -18.86 -3.30
N GLU A 311 -11.87 -19.82 -3.44
CA GLU A 311 -11.32 -20.25 -4.73
C GLU A 311 -12.09 -21.44 -5.30
N PHE A 312 -12.53 -21.29 -6.55
CA PHE A 312 -13.19 -22.33 -7.33
C PHE A 312 -12.45 -22.56 -8.64
N THR A 313 -12.62 -23.74 -9.22
CA THR A 313 -12.06 -24.06 -10.53
C THR A 313 -13.08 -24.76 -11.39
N VAL A 314 -12.95 -24.56 -12.70
CA VAL A 314 -13.78 -25.25 -13.71
C VAL A 314 -12.90 -25.82 -14.79
N ILE A 315 -13.09 -27.12 -15.11
CA ILE A 315 -12.45 -27.76 -16.25
C ILE A 315 -13.51 -27.93 -17.33
N LEU A 316 -13.27 -27.33 -18.49
CA LEU A 316 -14.11 -27.51 -19.67
C LEU A 316 -13.42 -28.51 -20.62
N GLU A 317 -14.11 -29.61 -20.91
CA GLU A 317 -13.64 -30.63 -21.84
C GLU A 317 -14.36 -30.51 -23.17
N GLY A 318 -13.64 -30.81 -24.27
CA GLY A 318 -14.23 -30.87 -25.61
C GLY A 318 -14.58 -29.51 -26.21
N ALA A 319 -13.97 -28.43 -25.71
CA ALA A 319 -14.01 -27.10 -26.39
C ALA A 319 -13.39 -27.24 -27.80
N GLN A 320 -14.05 -26.71 -28.80
CA GLN A 320 -13.55 -26.74 -30.18
C GLN A 320 -12.78 -25.46 -30.54
N ARG A 321 -13.04 -24.39 -29.79
CA ARG A 321 -12.43 -23.07 -30.00
C ARG A 321 -12.02 -22.45 -28.67
N VAL A 322 -11.05 -21.58 -28.74
CA VAL A 322 -10.56 -20.81 -27.59
C VAL A 322 -11.70 -19.95 -27.00
N GLU A 323 -12.53 -19.36 -27.87
CA GLU A 323 -13.60 -18.45 -27.50
C GLU A 323 -14.72 -19.14 -26.69
N ASP A 324 -14.86 -20.46 -26.79
CA ASP A 324 -15.86 -21.21 -26.07
C ASP A 324 -15.71 -21.05 -24.55
N ALA A 325 -14.48 -20.98 -24.06
CA ALA A 325 -14.19 -20.73 -22.66
C ALA A 325 -14.66 -19.32 -22.21
N GLY A 326 -14.42 -18.28 -23.01
CA GLY A 326 -14.89 -16.93 -22.71
C GLY A 326 -16.42 -16.81 -22.64
N HIS A 327 -17.14 -17.58 -23.48
CA HIS A 327 -18.59 -17.62 -23.39
C HIS A 327 -19.08 -18.25 -22.07
N VAL A 328 -18.43 -19.33 -21.63
CA VAL A 328 -18.76 -19.95 -20.35
C VAL A 328 -18.38 -19.02 -19.18
N ALA A 329 -17.20 -18.39 -19.22
CA ALA A 329 -16.79 -17.43 -18.21
C ALA A 329 -17.78 -16.27 -18.10
N THR A 330 -18.22 -15.71 -19.24
CA THR A 330 -19.26 -14.64 -19.25
C THR A 330 -20.57 -15.12 -18.65
N LYS A 331 -20.99 -16.36 -18.94
CA LYS A 331 -22.20 -16.93 -18.36
C LYS A 331 -22.08 -17.10 -16.85
N ILE A 332 -20.91 -17.55 -16.37
CA ILE A 332 -20.61 -17.70 -14.94
C ILE A 332 -20.67 -16.32 -14.26
N LEU A 333 -19.96 -15.33 -14.77
CA LEU A 333 -19.95 -13.98 -14.20
C LEU A 333 -21.36 -13.40 -14.04
N ARG A 334 -22.17 -13.49 -15.10
CA ARG A 334 -23.58 -13.05 -15.05
C ARG A 334 -24.42 -13.82 -14.02
N ALA A 335 -24.17 -15.11 -13.87
CA ALA A 335 -24.90 -15.92 -12.88
C ALA A 335 -24.48 -15.56 -11.45
N LEU A 336 -23.22 -15.24 -11.24
CA LEU A 336 -22.70 -14.88 -9.91
C LEU A 336 -23.08 -13.45 -9.51
N GLU A 337 -23.24 -12.54 -10.47
CA GLU A 337 -23.63 -11.13 -10.23
C GLU A 337 -25.06 -10.98 -9.67
N VAL A 338 -25.94 -11.97 -9.93
CA VAL A 338 -27.29 -11.97 -9.36
C VAL A 338 -27.23 -12.01 -7.84
N PRO A 339 -27.99 -11.14 -7.13
CA PRO A 339 -27.97 -11.08 -5.67
C PRO A 339 -28.21 -12.44 -4.99
N TYR A 340 -27.54 -12.64 -3.86
CA TYR A 340 -27.66 -13.85 -3.03
C TYR A 340 -28.53 -13.59 -1.83
N ARG A 341 -29.50 -14.48 -1.56
CA ARG A 341 -30.31 -14.41 -0.35
C ARG A 341 -29.77 -15.35 0.72
N VAL A 342 -29.24 -14.74 1.80
CA VAL A 342 -28.77 -15.48 2.97
C VAL A 342 -29.61 -15.05 4.18
N GLY A 343 -30.56 -15.88 4.55
CA GLY A 343 -31.58 -15.54 5.56
C GLY A 343 -32.47 -14.38 5.09
N THR A 344 -32.45 -13.28 5.84
CA THR A 344 -33.22 -12.04 5.50
C THR A 344 -32.38 -11.03 4.72
N ARG A 345 -31.12 -11.33 4.40
CA ARG A 345 -30.17 -10.41 3.78
C ARG A 345 -30.04 -10.70 2.30
N GLU A 346 -29.81 -9.64 1.56
CA GLU A 346 -29.42 -9.69 0.15
C GLU A 346 -27.97 -9.26 0.03
N LEU A 347 -27.12 -10.12 -0.54
CA LEU A 347 -25.68 -9.91 -0.68
C LEU A 347 -25.35 -9.84 -2.17
N HIS A 348 -24.47 -8.91 -2.52
CA HIS A 348 -23.87 -8.79 -3.85
C HIS A 348 -22.41 -9.21 -3.77
N ILE A 349 -22.02 -10.15 -4.57
CA ILE A 349 -20.64 -10.58 -4.72
C ILE A 349 -20.38 -10.90 -6.20
N THR A 350 -19.20 -10.57 -6.66
CA THR A 350 -18.73 -10.87 -8.02
C THR A 350 -17.58 -11.85 -7.95
N ALA A 351 -17.06 -12.22 -9.10
CA ALA A 351 -15.90 -13.09 -9.18
C ALA A 351 -14.94 -12.62 -10.27
N SER A 352 -13.66 -12.91 -10.09
CA SER A 352 -12.63 -12.75 -11.09
C SER A 352 -12.21 -14.12 -11.61
N ILE A 353 -12.07 -14.26 -12.94
CA ILE A 353 -11.81 -15.55 -13.59
C ILE A 353 -10.53 -15.45 -14.41
N GLY A 354 -9.59 -16.37 -14.19
CA GLY A 354 -8.47 -16.61 -15.09
C GLY A 354 -8.65 -17.86 -15.89
N ILE A 355 -8.29 -17.84 -17.17
CA ILE A 355 -8.45 -18.92 -18.12
C ILE A 355 -7.10 -19.32 -18.68
N SER A 356 -6.75 -20.59 -18.58
CA SER A 356 -5.62 -21.21 -19.28
C SER A 356 -6.07 -22.36 -20.16
N LEU A 357 -5.33 -22.62 -21.23
CA LEU A 357 -5.70 -23.55 -22.30
C LEU A 357 -4.62 -24.58 -22.54
N TYR A 358 -5.00 -25.85 -22.50
CA TYR A 358 -4.16 -26.92 -23.00
C TYR A 358 -4.44 -27.15 -24.51
N PRO A 359 -3.45 -27.29 -25.38
CA PRO A 359 -2.01 -27.32 -25.14
C PRO A 359 -1.31 -25.93 -25.33
N VAL A 360 -2.08 -24.85 -25.43
CA VAL A 360 -1.58 -23.52 -25.83
C VAL A 360 -0.68 -22.90 -24.75
N ASP A 361 -1.15 -22.92 -23.50
CA ASP A 361 -0.51 -22.23 -22.38
C ASP A 361 0.37 -23.16 -21.54
N GLY A 362 0.15 -24.46 -21.63
CA GLY A 362 0.93 -25.44 -20.88
C GLY A 362 0.67 -26.87 -21.30
N ASP A 363 1.57 -27.78 -20.94
CA ASP A 363 1.54 -29.19 -21.28
C ASP A 363 1.18 -30.10 -20.10
N ASN A 364 1.02 -29.54 -18.91
CA ASN A 364 0.72 -30.28 -17.69
C ASN A 364 -0.23 -29.46 -16.76
N ALA A 365 -0.80 -30.16 -15.77
CA ALA A 365 -1.80 -29.63 -14.86
C ALA A 365 -1.26 -28.46 -13.98
N GLU A 366 0.00 -28.56 -13.53
CA GLU A 366 0.61 -27.55 -12.66
C GLU A 366 0.85 -26.23 -13.42
N ALA A 367 1.30 -26.33 -14.68
CA ALA A 367 1.48 -25.15 -15.53
C ALA A 367 0.13 -24.47 -15.77
N LEU A 368 -0.91 -25.21 -16.17
CA LEU A 368 -2.23 -24.64 -16.42
C LEU A 368 -2.84 -24.01 -15.17
N LEU A 369 -2.71 -24.63 -14.00
CA LEU A 369 -3.19 -24.06 -12.73
C LEU A 369 -2.51 -22.74 -12.41
N ARG A 370 -1.17 -22.72 -12.46
CA ARG A 370 -0.39 -21.52 -12.21
C ARG A 370 -0.76 -20.40 -13.18
N ASP A 371 -0.93 -20.74 -14.45
CA ASP A 371 -1.18 -19.75 -15.50
C ASP A 371 -2.62 -19.21 -15.46
N ALA A 372 -3.60 -20.07 -15.08
CA ALA A 372 -4.96 -19.64 -14.79
C ALA A 372 -5.02 -18.73 -13.56
N ASP A 373 -4.26 -19.02 -12.50
CA ASP A 373 -4.16 -18.18 -11.30
C ASP A 373 -3.58 -16.79 -11.63
N ILE A 374 -2.50 -16.72 -12.41
CA ILE A 374 -1.92 -15.46 -12.90
C ILE A 374 -2.98 -14.64 -13.67
N ALA A 375 -3.73 -15.29 -14.56
CA ALA A 375 -4.76 -14.64 -15.35
C ALA A 375 -5.92 -14.14 -14.46
N MET A 376 -6.31 -14.90 -13.45
CA MET A 376 -7.33 -14.52 -12.45
C MET A 376 -6.90 -13.30 -11.65
N TYR A 377 -5.63 -13.28 -11.20
CA TYR A 377 -5.08 -12.12 -10.52
C TYR A 377 -5.08 -10.87 -11.41
N SER A 378 -4.77 -11.03 -12.71
CA SER A 378 -4.87 -9.93 -13.68
C SER A 378 -6.31 -9.46 -13.87
N ALA A 379 -7.30 -10.36 -13.88
CA ALA A 379 -8.72 -9.99 -13.93
C ALA A 379 -9.13 -9.15 -12.71
N LYS A 380 -8.67 -9.51 -11.50
CA LYS A 380 -8.88 -8.69 -10.29
C LYS A 380 -8.28 -7.30 -10.42
N ALA A 381 -7.05 -7.20 -10.91
CA ALA A 381 -6.37 -5.92 -11.10
C ALA A 381 -7.01 -5.03 -12.18
N ALA A 382 -7.68 -5.64 -13.17
CA ALA A 382 -8.40 -4.92 -14.24
C ALA A 382 -9.77 -4.35 -13.81
N GLY A 383 -10.13 -4.45 -12.52
CA GLY A 383 -11.36 -3.89 -11.97
C GLY A 383 -12.34 -4.93 -11.45
N ALA A 384 -11.94 -6.19 -11.32
CA ALA A 384 -12.75 -7.32 -10.85
C ALA A 384 -13.99 -7.59 -11.74
N ASN A 385 -14.83 -8.55 -11.38
CA ASN A 385 -16.04 -8.93 -12.13
C ASN A 385 -15.79 -9.16 -13.63
N THR A 386 -14.68 -9.76 -13.97
CA THR A 386 -14.26 -10.00 -15.36
C THR A 386 -13.48 -11.29 -15.49
N TYR A 387 -13.16 -11.66 -16.73
CA TYR A 387 -12.26 -12.78 -16.98
C TYR A 387 -11.08 -12.34 -17.85
N GLN A 388 -9.97 -13.05 -17.69
CA GLN A 388 -8.76 -12.87 -18.50
C GLN A 388 -8.27 -14.25 -18.97
N TYR A 389 -7.83 -14.30 -20.24
CA TYR A 389 -7.04 -15.42 -20.71
C TYR A 389 -5.59 -15.22 -20.29
N PHE A 390 -4.94 -16.31 -19.94
CA PHE A 390 -3.51 -16.28 -19.72
C PHE A 390 -2.79 -15.91 -21.02
N THR A 391 -1.78 -15.07 -20.87
CA THR A 391 -0.76 -14.81 -21.90
C THR A 391 0.62 -14.79 -21.23
N PRO A 392 1.71 -15.09 -21.97
CA PRO A 392 3.06 -15.00 -21.40
C PRO A 392 3.38 -13.63 -20.81
N GLU A 393 2.85 -12.56 -21.41
CA GLU A 393 3.02 -11.18 -20.97
C GLU A 393 2.40 -10.96 -19.57
N LEU A 394 1.28 -11.61 -19.25
CA LEU A 394 0.67 -11.54 -17.92
C LEU A 394 1.58 -12.13 -16.83
N ARG A 395 2.32 -13.18 -17.17
CA ARG A 395 3.30 -13.77 -16.23
C ARG A 395 4.42 -12.77 -15.94
N GLU A 396 4.94 -12.12 -16.97
CA GLU A 396 5.96 -11.11 -16.83
C GLU A 396 5.44 -9.92 -16.01
N GLN A 397 4.25 -9.40 -16.35
CA GLN A 397 3.59 -8.32 -15.63
C GLN A 397 3.33 -8.64 -14.15
N THR A 398 2.89 -9.86 -13.86
CA THR A 398 2.64 -10.30 -12.48
C THR A 398 3.96 -10.40 -11.70
N SER A 399 5.00 -10.98 -12.29
CA SER A 399 6.33 -11.03 -11.69
C SER A 399 6.90 -9.63 -11.46
N GLU A 400 6.79 -8.76 -12.46
CA GLU A 400 7.20 -7.38 -12.36
C GLU A 400 6.45 -6.63 -11.24
N ARG A 401 5.12 -6.83 -11.13
CA ARG A 401 4.31 -6.23 -10.08
C ARG A 401 4.76 -6.67 -8.68
N LEU A 402 5.03 -7.96 -8.48
CA LEU A 402 5.56 -8.47 -7.20
C LEU A 402 6.92 -7.86 -6.86
N ASN A 403 7.81 -7.78 -7.84
CA ASN A 403 9.12 -7.14 -7.68
C ASN A 403 8.98 -5.65 -7.34
N LEU A 404 8.01 -4.95 -7.94
CA LEU A 404 7.71 -3.55 -7.61
C LEU A 404 7.17 -3.40 -6.18
N ILE A 405 6.32 -4.31 -5.72
CA ILE A 405 5.81 -4.30 -4.33
C ILE A 405 6.97 -4.43 -3.33
N ASP A 406 7.82 -5.44 -3.53
CA ASP A 406 8.94 -5.70 -2.62
C ASP A 406 10.01 -4.59 -2.72
N GLY A 407 10.26 -4.08 -3.92
CA GLY A 407 11.14 -2.94 -4.14
C GLY A 407 10.64 -1.67 -3.45
N LEU A 408 9.35 -1.34 -3.61
CA LEU A 408 8.77 -0.14 -3.00
C LEU A 408 8.77 -0.22 -1.46
N ARG A 409 8.48 -1.41 -0.90
CA ARG A 409 8.59 -1.62 0.54
C ARG A 409 10.00 -1.35 1.04
N ARG A 410 11.01 -1.91 0.37
CA ARG A 410 12.41 -1.68 0.69
C ARG A 410 12.79 -0.19 0.53
N ALA A 411 12.34 0.48 -0.54
CA ALA A 411 12.61 1.89 -0.77
C ALA A 411 12.08 2.78 0.35
N LEU A 412 10.91 2.43 0.91
CA LEU A 412 10.30 3.14 2.04
C LEU A 412 11.01 2.86 3.38
N GLU A 413 11.52 1.63 3.57
CA GLU A 413 12.23 1.23 4.80
C GLU A 413 13.66 1.76 4.86
N VAL A 414 14.39 1.71 3.74
CA VAL A 414 15.81 2.06 3.67
C VAL A 414 16.02 3.53 3.34
N GLY A 415 15.12 4.13 2.55
CA GLY A 415 15.21 5.51 2.06
C GLY A 415 16.20 5.69 0.90
N GLY A 416 16.18 6.89 0.32
CA GLY A 416 17.16 7.30 -0.72
C GLY A 416 16.82 6.90 -2.15
N GLU A 417 15.77 6.10 -2.36
CA GLU A 417 15.31 5.72 -3.71
C GLU A 417 14.12 6.57 -4.19
N LEU A 418 13.37 7.19 -3.28
CA LEU A 418 12.24 8.05 -3.60
C LEU A 418 12.69 9.51 -3.64
N GLU A 419 12.18 10.24 -4.60
CA GLU A 419 12.43 11.67 -4.77
C GLU A 419 11.16 12.39 -5.21
N LEU A 420 11.03 13.68 -4.89
CA LEU A 420 9.97 14.53 -5.39
C LEU A 420 10.49 15.42 -6.51
N TRP A 421 9.76 15.42 -7.61
CA TRP A 421 9.92 16.40 -8.67
C TRP A 421 8.76 17.37 -8.62
N TYR A 422 8.96 18.59 -9.10
CA TYR A 422 8.04 19.71 -8.91
C TYR A 422 7.64 20.27 -10.25
N GLN A 423 6.33 20.28 -10.53
CA GLN A 423 5.80 20.90 -11.75
C GLN A 423 5.23 22.28 -11.43
N PRO A 424 5.70 23.34 -12.10
CA PRO A 424 5.26 24.69 -11.81
C PRO A 424 3.78 24.92 -12.13
N LYS A 425 3.09 25.61 -11.24
CA LYS A 425 1.79 26.25 -11.47
C LYS A 425 2.01 27.75 -11.64
N ILE A 426 1.60 28.28 -12.78
CA ILE A 426 1.89 29.66 -13.16
C ILE A 426 0.59 30.45 -13.26
N ASP A 427 0.58 31.65 -12.70
CA ASP A 427 -0.43 32.66 -13.01
C ASP A 427 0.01 33.40 -14.27
N ALA A 428 -0.61 33.06 -15.40
CA ALA A 428 -0.26 33.64 -16.70
C ALA A 428 -0.56 35.14 -16.80
N ALA A 429 -1.54 35.65 -16.03
CA ALA A 429 -1.85 37.07 -16.00
C ALA A 429 -0.82 37.86 -15.17
N ALA A 430 -0.27 37.24 -14.12
CA ALA A 430 0.74 37.86 -13.27
C ALA A 430 2.18 37.57 -13.71
N GLY A 431 2.39 36.64 -14.67
CA GLY A 431 3.71 36.23 -15.16
C GLY A 431 4.61 35.59 -14.07
N ARG A 432 4.04 34.89 -13.11
CA ARG A 432 4.80 34.38 -11.96
C ARG A 432 4.34 32.98 -11.54
N THR A 433 5.26 32.23 -10.96
CA THR A 433 4.95 30.97 -10.29
C THR A 433 4.11 31.22 -9.03
N VAL A 434 2.99 30.52 -8.87
CA VAL A 434 2.07 30.62 -7.72
C VAL A 434 2.11 29.40 -6.83
N GLY A 435 2.64 28.30 -7.32
CA GLY A 435 2.78 27.04 -6.62
C GLY A 435 3.44 25.98 -7.46
N VAL A 436 3.50 24.79 -6.93
CA VAL A 436 4.02 23.60 -7.62
C VAL A 436 3.22 22.37 -7.22
N GLU A 437 3.16 21.40 -8.11
CA GLU A 437 2.70 20.07 -7.77
C GLU A 437 3.90 19.16 -7.51
N ALA A 438 3.91 18.51 -6.35
CA ALA A 438 4.91 17.53 -5.98
C ALA A 438 4.54 16.17 -6.57
N LEU A 439 5.41 15.68 -7.43
CA LEU A 439 5.22 14.45 -8.18
C LEU A 439 6.30 13.44 -7.79
N CYS A 440 5.90 12.38 -7.11
CA CYS A 440 6.83 11.35 -6.67
C CYS A 440 7.54 10.68 -7.85
N ARG A 441 8.81 10.37 -7.66
CA ARG A 441 9.65 9.59 -8.58
C ARG A 441 10.34 8.51 -7.78
N TRP A 442 10.52 7.35 -8.39
CA TRP A 442 11.23 6.25 -7.75
C TRP A 442 12.46 5.89 -8.58
N ARG A 443 13.63 6.14 -8.02
CA ARG A 443 14.93 5.83 -8.63
C ARG A 443 15.36 4.44 -8.20
N HIS A 444 14.83 3.43 -8.91
CA HIS A 444 15.13 2.04 -8.62
C HIS A 444 16.58 1.70 -9.04
N PRO A 445 17.34 0.95 -8.22
CA PRO A 445 18.76 0.66 -8.51
C PRO A 445 18.97 -0.11 -9.82
N GLU A 446 18.05 -1.00 -10.19
CA GLU A 446 18.18 -1.84 -11.39
C GLU A 446 17.38 -1.28 -12.59
N TRP A 447 16.21 -0.67 -12.33
CA TRP A 447 15.26 -0.25 -13.38
C TRP A 447 15.32 1.25 -13.70
N GLY A 448 16.21 1.98 -13.03
CA GLY A 448 16.32 3.42 -13.22
C GLY A 448 15.10 4.18 -12.70
N LEU A 449 14.69 5.23 -13.39
CA LEU A 449 13.60 6.09 -12.96
C LEU A 449 12.24 5.46 -13.28
N ILE A 450 11.49 5.09 -12.25
CA ILE A 450 10.12 4.57 -12.36
C ILE A 450 9.13 5.71 -12.14
N MET A 451 8.20 5.86 -13.09
CA MET A 451 7.18 6.91 -13.06
C MET A 451 5.99 6.54 -12.14
N PRO A 452 5.28 7.53 -11.55
CA PRO A 452 4.19 7.32 -10.61
C PRO A 452 3.09 6.39 -11.13
N GLY A 453 2.70 6.53 -12.38
CA GLY A 453 1.65 5.69 -12.99
C GLY A 453 1.93 4.19 -12.94
N ARG A 454 3.19 3.78 -12.70
CA ARG A 454 3.59 2.38 -12.61
C ARG A 454 3.57 1.83 -11.18
N PHE A 455 3.86 2.66 -10.16
CA PHE A 455 3.97 2.17 -8.78
C PHE A 455 2.88 2.70 -7.83
N ILE A 456 2.28 3.87 -8.10
CA ILE A 456 1.21 4.41 -7.23
C ILE A 456 -0.01 3.47 -7.18
N PRO A 457 -0.54 2.93 -8.31
CA PRO A 457 -1.64 1.97 -8.26
C PRO A 457 -1.30 0.73 -7.42
N ILE A 458 -0.05 0.27 -7.51
CA ILE A 458 0.45 -0.85 -6.69
C ILE A 458 0.49 -0.49 -5.21
N ALA A 459 0.96 0.71 -4.88
CA ALA A 459 0.97 1.22 -3.50
C ALA A 459 -0.45 1.32 -2.93
N GLU A 460 -1.41 1.77 -3.73
CA GLU A 460 -2.83 1.83 -3.34
C GLU A 460 -3.41 0.44 -3.05
N ASP A 461 -3.13 -0.54 -3.91
CA ASP A 461 -3.65 -1.91 -3.74
C ASP A 461 -3.06 -2.64 -2.53
N THR A 462 -1.83 -2.31 -2.15
CA THR A 462 -1.05 -3.03 -1.12
C THR A 462 -0.93 -2.33 0.23
N ASP A 463 -1.67 -1.25 0.47
CA ASP A 463 -1.55 -0.37 1.64
C ASP A 463 -0.18 0.34 1.78
N LEU A 464 0.77 0.14 0.85
CA LEU A 464 2.03 0.88 0.83
C LEU A 464 1.84 2.38 0.54
N ILE A 465 0.67 2.75 0.04
CA ILE A 465 0.29 4.15 -0.16
C ILE A 465 0.27 4.96 1.16
N LEU A 466 0.06 4.31 2.30
CA LEU A 466 0.05 4.99 3.60
C LEU A 466 1.45 5.48 3.98
N PRO A 467 2.48 4.61 4.12
CA PRO A 467 3.84 5.05 4.41
C PRO A 467 4.43 5.90 3.27
N LEU A 468 4.06 5.63 2.02
CA LEU A 468 4.48 6.48 0.89
C LEU A 468 3.92 7.89 1.04
N GLY A 469 2.65 8.04 1.38
CA GLY A 469 2.03 9.34 1.58
C GLY A 469 2.62 10.12 2.76
N GLU A 470 2.96 9.44 3.85
CA GLU A 470 3.66 10.04 4.98
C GLU A 470 5.04 10.57 4.56
N TRP A 471 5.79 9.76 3.79
CA TRP A 471 7.08 10.17 3.25
C TRP A 471 6.95 11.38 2.30
N VAL A 472 5.97 11.36 1.39
CA VAL A 472 5.72 12.47 0.45
C VAL A 472 5.40 13.77 1.19
N LEU A 473 4.54 13.70 2.22
CA LEU A 473 4.18 14.87 3.03
C LEU A 473 5.39 15.44 3.79
N ASP A 474 6.19 14.55 4.38
CA ASP A 474 7.39 14.96 5.12
C ASP A 474 8.42 15.62 4.18
N GLU A 475 8.69 14.98 3.04
CA GLU A 475 9.64 15.49 2.05
C GLU A 475 9.16 16.81 1.39
N ALA A 476 7.85 16.92 1.09
CA ALA A 476 7.28 18.15 0.57
C ALA A 476 7.44 19.32 1.59
N CYS A 477 7.15 19.08 2.86
CA CYS A 477 7.32 20.07 3.91
C CYS A 477 8.81 20.43 4.11
N ARG A 478 9.72 19.44 4.08
CA ARG A 478 11.16 19.67 4.12
C ARG A 478 11.61 20.58 2.97
N GLN A 479 11.10 20.32 1.76
CA GLN A 479 11.45 21.09 0.58
C GLN A 479 10.86 22.50 0.61
N ILE A 480 9.62 22.70 1.09
CA ILE A 480 9.04 24.04 1.31
C ILE A 480 9.93 24.85 2.25
N ARG A 481 10.38 24.22 3.33
CA ARG A 481 11.27 24.85 4.29
C ARG A 481 12.58 25.28 3.62
N HIS A 482 13.20 24.36 2.87
CA HIS A 482 14.41 24.66 2.14
C HIS A 482 14.27 25.86 1.19
N TRP A 483 13.19 25.94 0.43
CA TRP A 483 12.94 27.05 -0.49
C TRP A 483 12.67 28.36 0.24
N ASN A 484 11.92 28.33 1.33
CA ASN A 484 11.70 29.54 2.15
C ASN A 484 13.01 30.14 2.63
N ASP A 485 13.98 29.32 2.98
CA ASP A 485 15.29 29.71 3.50
C ASP A 485 16.26 30.14 2.40
N ASN A 486 16.06 29.65 1.18
CA ASN A 486 16.94 29.89 0.01
C ASN A 486 16.34 30.85 -1.03
N GLY A 487 15.50 31.79 -0.62
CA GLY A 487 15.09 32.90 -1.46
C GLY A 487 13.84 32.67 -2.33
N LEU A 488 13.09 31.59 -2.08
CA LEU A 488 11.79 31.33 -2.71
C LEU A 488 10.66 31.21 -1.68
N PRO A 489 10.45 32.23 -0.86
CA PRO A 489 9.42 32.18 0.18
C PRO A 489 8.02 32.23 -0.44
N GLY A 490 7.11 31.48 0.17
CA GLY A 490 5.69 31.57 -0.14
C GLY A 490 5.21 30.66 -1.28
N ILE A 491 6.06 29.83 -1.85
CA ILE A 491 5.65 28.79 -2.81
C ILE A 491 4.70 27.82 -2.11
N CYS A 492 3.53 27.57 -2.72
CA CYS A 492 2.59 26.56 -2.28
C CYS A 492 2.92 25.22 -2.98
N VAL A 493 3.09 24.18 -2.21
CA VAL A 493 3.33 22.82 -2.73
C VAL A 493 2.06 22.01 -2.59
N SER A 494 1.57 21.49 -3.70
CA SER A 494 0.43 20.57 -3.73
C SER A 494 0.92 19.14 -3.69
N VAL A 495 0.24 18.34 -2.88
CA VAL A 495 0.52 16.91 -2.68
C VAL A 495 -0.75 16.11 -2.96
N ASN A 496 -0.63 15.13 -3.84
CA ASN A 496 -1.70 14.18 -4.15
C ASN A 496 -1.93 13.21 -3.00
N VAL A 497 -3.20 13.01 -2.64
CA VAL A 497 -3.62 12.12 -1.56
C VAL A 497 -4.67 11.14 -2.06
N SER A 498 -4.45 9.86 -1.77
CA SER A 498 -5.36 8.78 -2.17
C SER A 498 -6.60 8.68 -1.25
N SER A 499 -7.65 8.08 -1.78
CA SER A 499 -8.86 7.75 -1.01
C SER A 499 -8.59 6.87 0.21
N ARG A 500 -7.57 6.00 0.14
CA ARG A 500 -7.18 5.13 1.26
C ARG A 500 -6.59 5.90 2.44
N GLN A 501 -5.79 6.93 2.19
CA GLN A 501 -5.23 7.79 3.23
C GLN A 501 -6.33 8.53 4.01
N ILE A 502 -7.39 8.97 3.32
CA ILE A 502 -8.55 9.59 3.97
C ILE A 502 -9.29 8.56 4.85
N ARG A 503 -9.56 7.36 4.33
CA ARG A 503 -10.35 6.34 5.05
C ARG A 503 -9.64 5.75 6.26
N ARG A 504 -8.31 5.65 6.24
CA ARG A 504 -7.51 5.08 7.37
C ARG A 504 -7.33 6.03 8.54
N GLY A 505 -7.73 7.31 8.40
CA GLY A 505 -7.98 8.23 9.50
C GLY A 505 -6.79 8.98 10.10
N ASN A 506 -5.56 8.78 9.60
CA ASN A 506 -4.36 9.43 10.12
C ASN A 506 -3.81 10.59 9.27
N LEU A 507 -4.48 10.93 8.15
CA LEU A 507 -4.01 11.97 7.23
C LEU A 507 -3.80 13.33 7.93
N VAL A 508 -4.74 13.74 8.77
CA VAL A 508 -4.67 15.03 9.47
C VAL A 508 -3.48 15.08 10.43
N GLU A 509 -3.25 13.98 11.13
CA GLU A 509 -2.13 13.81 12.05
C GLU A 509 -0.80 13.82 11.27
N SER A 510 -0.69 13.08 10.17
CA SER A 510 0.51 13.06 9.32
C SER A 510 0.84 14.44 8.76
N VAL A 511 -0.17 15.18 8.28
CA VAL A 511 -0.01 16.57 7.82
C VAL A 511 0.43 17.49 8.95
N SER A 512 -0.21 17.39 10.12
CA SER A 512 0.14 18.20 11.29
C SER A 512 1.58 17.98 11.72
N ASP A 513 1.99 16.73 11.80
CA ASP A 513 3.35 16.34 12.23
C ASP A 513 4.40 16.83 11.23
N ALA A 514 4.15 16.72 9.92
CA ALA A 514 5.04 17.22 8.90
C ALA A 514 5.19 18.74 8.94
N LEU A 515 4.08 19.48 9.07
CA LEU A 515 4.10 20.94 9.17
C LEU A 515 4.85 21.41 10.41
N VAL A 516 4.64 20.77 11.55
CA VAL A 516 5.32 21.13 12.82
C VAL A 516 6.79 20.77 12.75
N ARG A 517 7.13 19.57 12.25
CA ARG A 517 8.52 19.09 12.15
C ARG A 517 9.40 20.01 11.31
N HIS A 518 8.86 20.49 10.18
CA HIS A 518 9.61 21.33 9.24
C HIS A 518 9.32 22.81 9.39
N GLU A 519 8.50 23.22 10.35
CA GLU A 519 8.08 24.60 10.60
C GLU A 519 7.52 25.32 9.37
N VAL A 520 6.72 24.62 8.60
CA VAL A 520 6.10 25.13 7.38
C VAL A 520 4.79 25.84 7.72
N PRO A 521 4.57 27.07 7.21
CA PRO A 521 3.26 27.68 7.27
C PRO A 521 2.22 26.83 6.54
N ALA A 522 1.15 26.43 7.22
CA ALA A 522 0.16 25.50 6.66
C ALA A 522 -0.41 25.93 5.30
N LYS A 523 -0.51 27.25 5.04
CA LYS A 523 -0.95 27.82 3.76
C LYS A 523 -0.04 27.52 2.57
N GLN A 524 1.18 27.05 2.80
CA GLN A 524 2.12 26.64 1.77
C GLN A 524 2.01 25.16 1.39
N LEU A 525 1.15 24.41 2.07
CA LEU A 525 0.80 23.05 1.71
C LEU A 525 -0.63 23.01 1.18
N GLU A 526 -0.82 22.38 0.04
CA GLU A 526 -2.11 22.10 -0.56
C GLU A 526 -2.28 20.58 -0.69
N ILE A 527 -3.43 20.06 -0.33
CA ILE A 527 -3.78 18.66 -0.50
C ILE A 527 -4.69 18.53 -1.72
N GLU A 528 -4.29 17.70 -2.67
CA GLU A 528 -5.04 17.41 -3.88
C GLU A 528 -5.69 16.04 -3.80
N LEU A 529 -6.96 15.98 -4.17
CA LEU A 529 -7.80 14.78 -4.09
C LEU A 529 -8.55 14.62 -5.39
N THR A 530 -8.53 13.43 -5.96
CA THR A 530 -9.36 13.15 -7.12
C THR A 530 -10.85 13.20 -6.75
N GLU A 531 -11.70 13.54 -7.72
CA GLU A 531 -13.15 13.57 -7.55
C GLU A 531 -13.67 12.24 -6.96
N GLY A 532 -13.22 11.12 -7.48
CA GLY A 532 -13.61 9.78 -7.03
C GLY A 532 -13.23 9.47 -5.57
N ALA A 533 -12.17 10.06 -5.06
CA ALA A 533 -11.72 9.85 -3.68
C ALA A 533 -12.72 10.40 -2.65
N VAL A 534 -13.50 11.42 -3.02
CA VAL A 534 -14.45 12.09 -2.14
C VAL A 534 -15.85 11.45 -2.20
N VAL A 535 -16.22 10.83 -3.32
CA VAL A 535 -17.58 10.30 -3.55
C VAL A 535 -17.86 9.07 -2.68
N HIS A 536 -16.89 8.20 -2.44
CA HIS A 536 -17.07 6.92 -1.74
C HIS A 536 -17.46 7.05 -0.26
N ASP A 537 -16.98 8.07 0.46
CA ASP A 537 -17.39 8.39 1.84
C ASP A 537 -17.35 9.90 2.04
N THR A 538 -18.37 10.55 1.55
CA THR A 538 -18.45 12.02 1.49
C THR A 538 -18.40 12.67 2.87
N GLU A 539 -18.96 12.04 3.91
CA GLU A 539 -19.00 12.63 5.25
C GLU A 539 -17.66 12.53 5.97
N LEU A 540 -16.95 11.39 5.84
CA LEU A 540 -15.61 11.25 6.39
C LEU A 540 -14.62 12.18 5.66
N ALA A 541 -14.68 12.23 4.33
CA ALA A 541 -13.89 13.15 3.54
C ALA A 541 -14.14 14.60 3.96
N ARG A 542 -15.40 15.03 4.07
CA ARG A 542 -15.75 16.39 4.50
C ARG A 542 -15.13 16.74 5.86
N ARG A 543 -15.26 15.86 6.86
CA ARG A 543 -14.69 16.09 8.21
C ARG A 543 -13.17 16.17 8.18
N THR A 544 -12.52 15.30 7.42
CA THR A 544 -11.07 15.30 7.26
C THR A 544 -10.60 16.62 6.63
N LEU A 545 -11.25 17.04 5.55
CA LEU A 545 -10.93 18.28 4.85
C LEU A 545 -11.20 19.53 5.72
N GLU A 546 -12.28 19.53 6.52
CA GLU A 546 -12.55 20.61 7.47
C GLU A 546 -11.44 20.74 8.52
N ARG A 547 -10.94 19.62 9.03
CA ARG A 547 -9.80 19.61 9.97
C ARG A 547 -8.53 20.18 9.31
N LEU A 548 -8.17 19.72 8.12
CA LEU A 548 -7.01 20.22 7.36
C LEU A 548 -7.12 21.73 7.12
N ARG A 549 -8.27 22.18 6.68
CA ARG A 549 -8.52 23.61 6.42
C ARG A 549 -8.49 24.45 7.70
N SER A 550 -8.97 23.93 8.82
CA SER A 550 -8.88 24.60 10.11
C SER A 550 -7.43 24.80 10.59
N MET A 551 -6.49 23.99 10.12
CA MET A 551 -5.06 24.16 10.33
C MET A 551 -4.46 25.21 9.38
N GLY A 552 -5.20 25.63 8.35
CA GLY A 552 -4.74 26.55 7.31
C GLY A 552 -4.14 25.88 6.07
N VAL A 553 -4.23 24.56 5.97
CA VAL A 553 -3.83 23.80 4.78
C VAL A 553 -4.86 24.02 3.68
N ARG A 554 -4.40 24.20 2.45
CA ARG A 554 -5.27 24.37 1.29
C ARG A 554 -5.75 23.02 0.78
N VAL A 555 -6.93 23.00 0.18
CA VAL A 555 -7.55 21.78 -0.36
C VAL A 555 -8.00 22.02 -1.79
N SER A 556 -7.59 21.13 -2.70
CA SER A 556 -7.95 21.13 -4.12
C SER A 556 -8.65 19.83 -4.53
N ILE A 557 -9.59 19.92 -5.46
CA ILE A 557 -10.10 18.76 -6.18
C ILE A 557 -9.35 18.64 -7.50
N ASP A 558 -8.85 17.45 -7.76
CA ASP A 558 -8.13 17.05 -8.97
C ASP A 558 -9.01 16.25 -9.94
N ASP A 559 -8.63 16.21 -11.22
CA ASP A 559 -9.31 15.49 -12.31
C ASP A 559 -10.80 15.85 -12.44
N PHE A 560 -11.17 17.11 -12.14
CA PHE A 560 -12.58 17.50 -12.07
C PHE A 560 -13.26 17.48 -13.46
N GLY A 561 -14.41 16.78 -13.50
CA GLY A 561 -15.26 16.67 -14.68
C GLY A 561 -15.13 15.33 -15.41
N THR A 562 -14.23 14.45 -14.99
CA THR A 562 -14.07 13.09 -15.58
C THR A 562 -14.99 12.08 -14.89
N GLY A 563 -15.60 12.42 -13.74
CA GLY A 563 -16.46 11.56 -12.93
C GLY A 563 -17.93 11.99 -12.87
N TYR A 564 -18.72 11.29 -12.06
CA TYR A 564 -20.12 11.59 -11.80
C TYR A 564 -20.26 12.67 -10.70
N SER A 565 -19.93 13.91 -11.00
CA SER A 565 -20.07 15.00 -10.02
C SER A 565 -21.53 15.38 -9.77
N SER A 566 -22.05 15.07 -8.60
CA SER A 566 -23.21 15.80 -8.11
C SER A 566 -22.77 17.17 -7.57
N LEU A 567 -23.08 18.24 -8.28
CA LEU A 567 -22.84 19.63 -7.85
C LEU A 567 -23.31 19.93 -6.42
N SER A 568 -24.23 19.11 -5.90
CA SER A 568 -24.81 19.27 -4.57
C SER A 568 -23.82 18.98 -3.45
N TYR A 569 -22.86 18.08 -3.63
CA TYR A 569 -21.86 17.81 -2.60
C TYR A 569 -20.61 18.69 -2.75
N LEU A 570 -20.21 19.04 -3.98
CA LEU A 570 -19.09 19.97 -4.19
C LEU A 570 -19.26 21.27 -3.37
N ARG A 571 -20.50 21.80 -3.34
CA ARG A 571 -20.82 22.99 -2.56
C ARG A 571 -20.66 22.81 -1.05
N ARG A 572 -20.68 21.58 -0.55
CA ARG A 572 -20.56 21.27 0.89
C ARG A 572 -19.13 20.98 1.33
N LEU A 573 -18.24 20.79 0.38
CA LEU A 573 -16.86 20.50 0.68
C LEU A 573 -16.09 21.80 0.96
N PRO A 574 -15.19 21.81 1.94
CA PRO A 574 -14.37 22.97 2.27
C PRO A 574 -13.17 23.06 1.33
N LEU A 575 -13.39 23.46 0.08
CA LEU A 575 -12.38 23.58 -0.96
C LEU A 575 -11.82 24.99 -1.08
N ASP A 576 -10.60 25.11 -1.57
CA ASP A 576 -9.94 26.36 -1.93
C ASP A 576 -9.71 26.47 -3.44
N SER A 577 -9.48 25.35 -4.13
CA SER A 577 -9.17 25.30 -5.55
C SER A 577 -9.77 24.10 -6.25
N LEU A 578 -9.82 24.17 -7.58
CA LEU A 578 -10.31 23.15 -8.47
C LEU A 578 -9.34 23.04 -9.65
N LYS A 579 -8.96 21.81 -10.05
CA LYS A 579 -8.10 21.57 -11.20
C LYS A 579 -8.97 21.08 -12.38
N LEU A 580 -8.85 21.74 -13.50
CA LEU A 580 -9.50 21.36 -14.76
C LEU A 580 -8.62 20.31 -15.43
N ASP A 581 -9.13 19.08 -15.55
CA ASP A 581 -8.39 17.95 -16.11
C ASP A 581 -7.89 18.19 -17.53
N ARG A 582 -6.73 17.63 -17.82
CA ARG A 582 -6.06 17.74 -19.13
C ARG A 582 -6.92 17.23 -20.30
N ALA A 583 -7.86 16.31 -20.09
CA ALA A 583 -8.73 15.82 -21.15
C ALA A 583 -9.56 16.94 -21.77
N PHE A 584 -10.03 17.88 -20.94
CA PHE A 584 -10.75 19.06 -21.43
C PHE A 584 -9.82 20.07 -22.13
N VAL A 585 -8.61 20.22 -21.60
CA VAL A 585 -7.63 21.18 -22.15
C VAL A 585 -7.06 20.69 -23.48
N ARG A 586 -6.82 19.40 -23.66
CA ARG A 586 -6.27 18.80 -24.87
C ARG A 586 -7.13 19.09 -26.11
N ASP A 587 -8.45 18.96 -25.94
CA ASP A 587 -9.39 19.03 -27.06
C ASP A 587 -9.96 20.45 -27.29
N LEU A 588 -9.54 21.44 -26.47
CA LEU A 588 -10.02 22.84 -26.49
C LEU A 588 -9.96 23.52 -27.87
N LEU A 589 -8.95 23.21 -28.68
CA LEU A 589 -8.76 23.89 -29.98
C LEU A 589 -9.50 23.22 -31.12
N ASN A 590 -10.03 22.01 -30.91
CA ASN A 590 -10.59 21.18 -31.96
C ASN A 590 -12.05 20.76 -31.72
N ASP A 591 -12.59 21.02 -30.52
CA ASP A 591 -13.92 20.58 -30.11
C ASP A 591 -14.68 21.70 -29.36
N GLU A 592 -15.77 22.20 -29.99
CA GLU A 592 -16.64 23.22 -29.41
C GLU A 592 -17.30 22.74 -28.09
N ASP A 593 -17.60 21.45 -27.96
CA ASP A 593 -18.16 20.88 -26.75
C ASP A 593 -17.13 20.91 -25.61
N ALA A 594 -15.86 20.67 -25.88
CA ALA A 594 -14.78 20.80 -24.91
C ALA A 594 -14.64 22.25 -24.41
N VAL A 595 -14.77 23.23 -25.31
CA VAL A 595 -14.79 24.67 -24.93
C VAL A 595 -15.98 24.99 -24.05
N ALA A 596 -17.18 24.53 -24.42
CA ALA A 596 -18.39 24.78 -23.65
C ALA A 596 -18.35 24.16 -22.25
N LEU A 597 -17.83 22.92 -22.13
CA LEU A 597 -17.64 22.24 -20.86
C LEU A 597 -16.60 22.94 -19.99
N SER A 598 -15.43 23.27 -20.55
CA SER A 598 -14.37 24.00 -19.83
C SER A 598 -14.87 25.37 -19.33
N SER A 599 -15.58 26.12 -20.19
CA SER A 599 -16.19 27.40 -19.82
C SER A 599 -17.20 27.24 -18.68
N SER A 600 -18.00 26.16 -18.71
CA SER A 600 -18.97 25.86 -17.66
C SER A 600 -18.29 25.53 -16.33
N ILE A 601 -17.21 24.72 -16.34
CA ILE A 601 -16.42 24.38 -15.16
C ILE A 601 -15.73 25.63 -14.59
N ILE A 602 -15.12 26.45 -15.44
CA ILE A 602 -14.49 27.70 -15.02
C ILE A 602 -15.50 28.67 -14.37
N SER A 603 -16.68 28.78 -14.97
CA SER A 603 -17.77 29.60 -14.43
C SER A 603 -18.29 29.05 -13.09
N LEU A 604 -18.38 27.72 -12.95
CA LEU A 604 -18.76 27.06 -11.71
C LEU A 604 -17.76 27.36 -10.60
N ALA A 605 -16.44 27.18 -10.86
CA ALA A 605 -15.41 27.49 -9.88
C ALA A 605 -15.49 28.94 -9.40
N LYS A 606 -15.65 29.92 -10.33
CA LYS A 606 -15.82 31.33 -10.01
C LYS A 606 -17.05 31.58 -9.13
N ASN A 607 -18.20 30.97 -9.46
CA ASN A 607 -19.43 31.10 -8.70
C ASN A 607 -19.30 30.53 -7.28
N LEU A 608 -18.53 29.48 -7.12
CA LEU A 608 -18.21 28.88 -5.82
C LEU A 608 -17.08 29.60 -5.09
N ARG A 609 -16.45 30.60 -5.69
CA ARG A 609 -15.28 31.33 -5.17
C ARG A 609 -14.07 30.43 -4.95
N LEU A 610 -13.90 29.45 -5.83
CA LEU A 610 -12.74 28.58 -5.86
C LEU A 610 -11.70 29.13 -6.85
N ASP A 611 -10.44 28.99 -6.51
CA ASP A 611 -9.36 29.12 -7.47
C ASP A 611 -9.51 28.02 -8.54
N ILE A 612 -9.13 28.29 -9.77
CA ILE A 612 -9.11 27.26 -10.84
C ILE A 612 -7.73 27.20 -11.47
N VAL A 613 -7.23 25.98 -11.66
CA VAL A 613 -5.97 25.67 -12.34
C VAL A 613 -6.28 24.76 -13.54
N ALA A 614 -5.87 25.14 -14.74
CA ALA A 614 -5.99 24.27 -15.90
C ALA A 614 -4.73 23.43 -16.08
N GLU A 615 -4.92 22.13 -16.28
CA GLU A 615 -3.84 21.16 -16.42
C GLU A 615 -3.58 20.74 -17.87
N GLY A 616 -2.35 20.26 -18.10
CA GLY A 616 -1.98 19.72 -19.41
C GLY A 616 -1.98 20.78 -20.52
N VAL A 617 -1.66 22.02 -20.20
CA VAL A 617 -1.49 23.07 -21.22
C VAL A 617 -0.20 22.81 -22.00
N GLU A 618 -0.33 22.51 -23.29
CA GLU A 618 0.77 22.13 -24.18
C GLU A 618 1.04 23.14 -25.28
N SER A 619 0.12 24.07 -25.54
CA SER A 619 0.30 25.10 -26.57
C SER A 619 -0.07 26.51 -26.09
N ALA A 620 0.51 27.52 -26.77
CA ALA A 620 0.23 28.92 -26.50
C ALA A 620 -1.23 29.29 -26.82
N GLU A 621 -1.81 28.65 -27.82
CA GLU A 621 -3.21 28.85 -28.22
C GLU A 621 -4.17 28.35 -27.16
N GLN A 622 -3.88 27.18 -26.54
CA GLN A 622 -4.64 26.68 -25.38
C GLN A 622 -4.58 27.66 -24.23
N LEU A 623 -3.38 28.19 -23.92
CA LEU A 623 -3.17 29.17 -22.86
C LEU A 623 -3.98 30.46 -23.12
N MET A 624 -3.96 30.98 -24.31
CA MET A 624 -4.73 32.19 -24.69
C MET A 624 -6.24 31.95 -24.52
N LEU A 625 -6.75 30.83 -25.06
CA LEU A 625 -8.17 30.50 -24.96
C LEU A 625 -8.62 30.29 -23.49
N LEU A 626 -7.81 29.64 -22.66
CA LEU A 626 -8.08 29.51 -21.24
C LEU A 626 -8.12 30.89 -20.55
N GLY A 627 -7.23 31.79 -20.93
CA GLY A 627 -7.21 33.18 -20.45
C GLY A 627 -8.49 33.94 -20.83
N GLU A 628 -8.98 33.79 -22.06
CA GLU A 628 -10.27 34.37 -22.53
C GLU A 628 -11.46 33.81 -21.74
N LEU A 629 -11.44 32.51 -21.43
CA LEU A 629 -12.43 31.87 -20.56
C LEU A 629 -12.30 32.30 -19.10
N GLY A 630 -11.17 32.95 -18.77
CA GLY A 630 -10.87 33.54 -17.47
C GLY A 630 -10.25 32.54 -16.49
N CYS A 631 -9.53 31.55 -17.00
CA CYS A 631 -8.62 30.69 -16.25
C CYS A 631 -7.19 31.15 -16.51
N HIS A 632 -6.56 31.75 -15.50
CA HIS A 632 -5.21 32.31 -15.63
C HIS A 632 -4.15 31.49 -14.93
N LYS A 633 -4.54 30.60 -14.00
CA LYS A 633 -3.61 29.67 -13.38
C LYS A 633 -3.54 28.38 -14.19
N VAL A 634 -2.35 28.04 -14.59
CA VAL A 634 -2.12 26.95 -15.56
C VAL A 634 -0.92 26.11 -15.17
N GLN A 635 -0.97 24.85 -15.57
CA GLN A 635 0.10 23.87 -15.42
C GLN A 635 0.17 23.03 -16.69
N GLY A 636 1.36 22.73 -17.18
CA GLY A 636 1.50 21.89 -18.38
C GLY A 636 2.89 21.97 -19.00
N PHE A 637 3.10 21.17 -20.03
CA PHE A 637 4.39 21.02 -20.69
C PHE A 637 4.78 22.22 -21.56
N LEU A 638 3.83 23.06 -21.91
CA LEU A 638 4.13 24.38 -22.49
C LEU A 638 5.07 25.18 -21.57
N LEU A 639 4.87 25.08 -20.27
CA LEU A 639 5.58 25.86 -19.27
C LEU A 639 6.84 25.15 -18.80
N SER A 640 6.66 23.92 -18.31
CA SER A 640 7.75 23.05 -17.89
C SER A 640 7.27 21.62 -17.66
N HIS A 641 8.14 20.68 -17.95
CA HIS A 641 8.02 19.34 -17.35
C HIS A 641 8.26 19.40 -15.84
N PRO A 642 7.87 18.36 -15.08
CA PRO A 642 8.29 18.25 -13.69
C PRO A 642 9.82 18.32 -13.54
N LEU A 643 10.31 19.13 -12.63
CA LEU A 643 11.72 19.44 -12.42
C LEU A 643 12.20 18.90 -11.07
N PRO A 644 13.47 18.49 -10.96
CA PRO A 644 14.12 18.31 -9.66
C PRO A 644 14.06 19.61 -8.82
N PRO A 645 14.22 19.53 -7.48
CA PRO A 645 14.06 20.66 -6.58
C PRO A 645 14.91 21.90 -6.93
N ASP A 646 16.18 21.69 -7.30
CA ASP A 646 17.12 22.77 -7.61
C ASP A 646 16.81 23.39 -8.96
N ASP A 647 16.50 22.59 -9.95
CA ASP A 647 16.13 23.05 -11.30
C ASP A 647 14.82 23.87 -11.23
N PHE A 648 13.86 23.46 -10.39
CA PHE A 648 12.66 24.23 -10.15
C PHE A 648 12.99 25.59 -9.49
N ALA A 649 13.91 25.61 -8.54
CA ALA A 649 14.30 26.85 -7.86
C ALA A 649 14.89 27.86 -8.85
N GLU A 650 15.73 27.41 -9.77
CA GLU A 650 16.27 28.21 -10.86
C GLU A 650 15.17 28.68 -11.81
N PHE A 651 14.30 27.76 -12.26
CA PHE A 651 13.16 28.09 -13.11
C PHE A 651 12.27 29.18 -12.50
N ALA A 652 11.90 29.05 -11.21
CA ALA A 652 11.00 29.98 -10.54
C ALA A 652 11.61 31.39 -10.38
N GLN A 653 12.93 31.50 -10.25
CA GLN A 653 13.65 32.77 -10.15
C GLN A 653 13.90 33.43 -11.51
N THR A 654 14.02 32.64 -12.57
CA THR A 654 14.36 33.12 -13.92
C THR A 654 13.18 33.15 -14.87
N LEU A 655 11.97 32.80 -14.41
CA LEU A 655 10.78 32.72 -15.24
C LEU A 655 10.51 34.04 -15.96
N ASP A 656 10.64 34.00 -17.29
CA ASP A 656 10.15 35.03 -18.22
C ASP A 656 9.08 34.38 -19.12
N LEU A 657 7.82 34.61 -18.76
CA LEU A 657 6.69 33.99 -19.44
C LEU A 657 6.58 34.47 -20.90
N ASP A 658 6.87 35.75 -21.17
CA ASP A 658 6.80 36.33 -22.51
C ASP A 658 7.87 35.74 -23.43
N ALA A 659 9.09 35.54 -22.92
CA ALA A 659 10.16 34.88 -23.64
C ALA A 659 9.82 33.42 -23.92
N LEU A 660 9.23 32.71 -22.94
CA LEU A 660 8.84 31.31 -23.07
C LEU A 660 7.73 31.12 -24.12
N LEU A 661 6.70 31.96 -24.08
CA LEU A 661 5.62 31.93 -25.06
C LEU A 661 6.12 32.30 -26.48
N THR A 662 7.01 33.26 -26.58
CA THR A 662 7.63 33.63 -27.86
C THR A 662 8.41 32.45 -28.47
N ALA A 663 9.15 31.74 -27.64
CA ALA A 663 9.90 30.54 -28.04
C ALA A 663 8.98 29.37 -28.46
N ALA A 664 7.82 29.19 -27.78
CA ALA A 664 6.86 28.16 -28.10
C ALA A 664 6.08 28.41 -29.42
N ILE A 665 5.89 29.65 -29.80
CA ILE A 665 5.23 30.06 -31.07
C ILE A 665 6.23 30.05 -32.24
N ALA A 666 7.53 30.13 -31.99
CA ALA A 666 8.54 30.10 -33.04
C ALA A 666 8.53 28.76 -33.77
N PRO A 667 8.56 28.75 -35.13
CA PRO A 667 8.63 27.52 -35.89
C PRO A 667 9.87 26.71 -35.48
N PRO A 668 9.79 25.37 -35.40
CA PRO A 668 10.93 24.55 -35.00
C PRO A 668 12.12 24.87 -35.93
N ALA A 669 13.28 25.11 -35.29
CA ALA A 669 14.51 25.34 -36.06
C ALA A 669 14.72 24.20 -37.08
N PRO A 670 15.10 24.48 -38.34
CA PRO A 670 15.32 23.44 -39.32
C PRO A 670 16.34 22.45 -38.78
N ALA A 671 15.99 21.16 -38.80
CA ALA A 671 16.88 20.09 -38.39
C ALA A 671 18.24 20.25 -39.09
N PRO A 672 19.36 20.15 -38.40
CA PRO A 672 20.65 20.21 -39.03
C PRO A 672 20.71 19.11 -40.08
N THR A 673 20.86 19.52 -41.32
CA THR A 673 21.15 18.64 -42.46
C THR A 673 22.53 18.03 -42.21
N PHE A 674 22.57 16.75 -41.84
CA PHE A 674 23.77 15.93 -41.86
C PHE A 674 23.91 15.20 -43.19
#